data_f16a058f6693db43cd438711c28bc156
#
_entry.id   f16a058f6693db43cd438711c28bc156
#
_cell.length_a   1.000
_cell.length_b   1.000
_cell.length_c   1.000
_cell.angle_alpha   90.00
_cell.angle_beta   90.00
_cell.angle_gamma   90.00
#
_symmetry.space_group_name_H-M   'P 1'
#
loop_
_entity.id
_entity.type
_entity.pdbx_description
1 polymer ?
#
loop_
_entity_poly.entity_id
_entity_poly.type
_entity_poly.pdbx_seq_one_letter_code
_entity_poly.pdbx_strand_id
1 'polypeptide(L)'
;MILLSQAYELKLAPHPAPFSVLKYRGFDDVSRLYRYEVEFTSPVAGIPMDQVLGRPAKFIIDPVDPNLDYLRKMFGENAEKFSDKPPARTIHGIITQFDEYGTSADETRYKVVLEPKLADLDRGVTSRLFQKQSVEEIVTGTLRHYGYQSGVDFQFQLRAKYRRYEYITQYHESTFAFIQRICAQEGIWFRFEQKRDRAVIIFGDDLDAYARNQRTVPLRRDAGLESAGAEAIRSLERQTLRVPEAVRLHDYNHRQADVSLLVEESAARDDKTTHAVDYHWGEHYETPEEGRRIARLRHEAHLARQITYSGKGNAFSLEAGEVMRLDQNPADAPHGLFITSVESGGGRSEAYWNTFTAIPADRVWRPSVDLAKRPVIDGILPARITSPGDYKYAYLTEQGWYVIKLPFDLDEWSPGGTSRPVRLARPYGGDNYGHHFPFIDGTEVAIIHTHGDPDRPVIMGAMHDSLHPDLVNNLNNTRNIIRTAGGTEWRVEDKQGVEHSHLTTPYQTSELNLGHMVDADRRERGQGAELRTDGHLSARAAKGMLISAEAQPGGSGEQLAMPNADATLQQAEAILRSLNDSASAAQAWLAEVDQQRALVEQKLAKLQKPVIVASAPEGIGVASGQHMQLAAARQMFVTAGEGLDIGVLKRITIAAGDAISVFAAKVGIRILAAKGKVQIQAQGDAMELMSLKDMVVSSSDGEVVITARKGVTLGDGAGAYLKIANGKIEIASPSEVQVKGGLDVDGPAKGNFTFPGWSGSPLKDAKGNMNFGFSE
;
A
#
# COMPACT_ATOMS: atom_id res chain seq x y z
N MET A 1 -66.47 -41.01 -33.79
CA MET A 1 -66.25 -40.05 -32.72
C MET A 1 -65.25 -39.03 -33.24
N ILE A 2 -65.72 -37.85 -33.67
CA ILE A 2 -64.88 -36.78 -34.19
C ILE A 2 -64.15 -36.24 -32.96
N LEU A 3 -62.84 -36.53 -32.82
CA LEU A 3 -62.00 -35.87 -31.83
C LEU A 3 -62.05 -34.37 -32.10
N LEU A 4 -62.70 -33.61 -31.26
CA LEU A 4 -62.63 -32.16 -31.27
C LEU A 4 -61.15 -31.78 -31.20
N SER A 5 -60.60 -31.11 -32.21
CA SER A 5 -59.21 -30.68 -32.19
C SER A 5 -59.06 -29.68 -31.04
N GLN A 6 -58.19 -30.00 -30.11
CA GLN A 6 -57.95 -29.10 -28.96
C GLN A 6 -57.20 -27.84 -29.45
N ALA A 7 -57.59 -26.68 -28.94
CA ALA A 7 -56.90 -25.43 -29.19
C ALA A 7 -55.52 -25.36 -28.53
N TYR A 8 -55.17 -26.31 -27.68
CA TYR A 8 -53.93 -26.35 -26.90
C TYR A 8 -53.27 -27.73 -27.01
N GLU A 9 -51.99 -27.74 -27.30
CA GLU A 9 -51.20 -28.97 -27.38
C GLU A 9 -49.91 -28.85 -26.61
N LEU A 10 -49.59 -29.82 -25.74
CA LEU A 10 -48.33 -29.92 -25.07
C LEU A 10 -47.55 -31.10 -25.72
N LYS A 11 -46.33 -30.81 -26.23
CA LYS A 11 -45.40 -31.78 -26.77
C LYS A 11 -44.16 -31.89 -25.88
N LEU A 12 -43.90 -33.05 -25.35
CA LEU A 12 -42.74 -33.37 -24.53
C LEU A 12 -41.88 -34.42 -25.23
N ALA A 13 -40.69 -34.09 -25.59
CA ALA A 13 -39.78 -35.02 -26.22
C ALA A 13 -38.95 -35.79 -25.14
N PRO A 14 -38.77 -37.12 -25.21
CA PRO A 14 -39.28 -38.05 -26.24
C PRO A 14 -40.53 -38.84 -25.86
N HIS A 15 -41.45 -38.27 -25.04
CA HIS A 15 -42.59 -38.96 -24.47
C HIS A 15 -43.69 -39.14 -25.53
N PRO A 16 -44.09 -40.39 -25.95
CA PRO A 16 -45.04 -40.65 -27.00
C PRO A 16 -46.51 -40.58 -26.56
N ALA A 17 -46.81 -40.42 -25.27
CA ALA A 17 -48.16 -40.44 -24.77
C ALA A 17 -48.95 -39.16 -25.18
N PRO A 18 -50.23 -39.30 -25.54
CA PRO A 18 -51.05 -38.13 -25.78
C PRO A 18 -51.35 -37.40 -24.48
N PHE A 19 -51.02 -36.11 -24.46
CA PHE A 19 -51.37 -35.19 -23.37
C PHE A 19 -52.61 -34.37 -23.78
N SER A 20 -53.63 -34.42 -22.95
CA SER A 20 -54.84 -33.63 -23.17
C SER A 20 -54.83 -32.41 -22.22
N VAL A 21 -54.56 -31.23 -22.75
CA VAL A 21 -54.51 -29.99 -21.99
C VAL A 21 -55.88 -29.65 -21.39
N LEU A 22 -55.91 -29.47 -20.07
CA LEU A 22 -57.12 -29.04 -19.34
C LEU A 22 -57.22 -27.53 -19.32
N LYS A 23 -56.16 -26.89 -18.84
CA LYS A 23 -56.06 -25.43 -18.79
C LYS A 23 -54.58 -25.03 -18.73
N TYR A 24 -54.31 -23.77 -19.03
CA TYR A 24 -53.02 -23.19 -18.83
C TYR A 24 -53.10 -21.77 -18.30
N ARG A 25 -52.00 -21.27 -17.72
CA ARG A 25 -51.78 -19.87 -17.41
C ARG A 25 -50.33 -19.54 -17.80
N GLY A 26 -50.14 -18.50 -18.59
CA GLY A 26 -48.85 -18.05 -19.09
C GLY A 26 -48.55 -16.63 -18.66
N PHE A 27 -47.30 -16.38 -18.33
CA PHE A 27 -46.73 -15.08 -17.98
C PHE A 27 -45.53 -14.81 -18.88
N ASP A 28 -45.50 -13.66 -19.52
CA ASP A 28 -44.48 -13.27 -20.46
C ASP A 28 -44.16 -11.77 -20.24
N ASP A 29 -42.98 -11.45 -19.73
CA ASP A 29 -42.56 -10.10 -19.35
C ASP A 29 -41.25 -9.74 -20.02
N VAL A 30 -41.04 -8.50 -20.40
CA VAL A 30 -39.77 -7.98 -20.86
C VAL A 30 -38.74 -8.03 -19.72
N SER A 31 -37.55 -8.52 -19.99
CA SER A 31 -36.44 -8.69 -19.04
C SER A 31 -36.72 -9.66 -17.89
N ARG A 32 -37.62 -10.60 -18.09
CA ARG A 32 -37.91 -11.72 -17.19
C ARG A 32 -38.02 -13.03 -17.94
N LEU A 33 -37.98 -14.15 -17.22
CA LEU A 33 -38.25 -15.46 -17.76
C LEU A 33 -39.78 -15.59 -17.98
N TYR A 34 -40.20 -16.04 -19.16
CA TYR A 34 -41.59 -16.44 -19.31
C TYR A 34 -41.88 -17.71 -18.55
N ARG A 35 -43.11 -17.93 -18.13
CA ARG A 35 -43.56 -19.08 -17.35
C ARG A 35 -44.95 -19.49 -17.81
N TYR A 36 -45.09 -20.76 -18.26
CA TYR A 36 -46.36 -21.35 -18.64
C TYR A 36 -46.67 -22.52 -17.73
N GLU A 37 -47.70 -22.43 -16.96
CA GLU A 37 -48.26 -23.49 -16.12
C GLU A 37 -49.33 -24.21 -16.94
N VAL A 38 -49.09 -25.50 -17.24
CA VAL A 38 -50.00 -26.29 -18.08
C VAL A 38 -50.51 -27.50 -17.28
N GLU A 39 -51.81 -27.55 -17.04
CA GLU A 39 -52.47 -28.71 -16.48
C GLU A 39 -53.01 -29.59 -17.63
N PHE A 40 -52.75 -30.87 -17.53
CA PHE A 40 -53.17 -31.84 -18.55
C PHE A 40 -53.52 -33.17 -17.94
N THR A 41 -54.22 -34.06 -18.72
CA THR A 41 -54.43 -35.46 -18.38
C THR A 41 -53.68 -36.36 -19.33
N SER A 42 -53.27 -37.54 -18.83
CA SER A 42 -52.67 -38.60 -19.60
C SER A 42 -53.23 -39.95 -19.17
N PRO A 43 -53.41 -40.92 -20.09
CA PRO A 43 -53.77 -42.28 -19.71
C PRO A 43 -52.65 -43.03 -19.01
N VAL A 44 -51.42 -42.49 -18.99
CA VAL A 44 -50.26 -43.05 -18.33
C VAL A 44 -50.16 -42.49 -16.91
N ALA A 45 -50.25 -43.36 -15.90
CA ALA A 45 -50.04 -43.04 -14.50
C ALA A 45 -48.53 -43.19 -14.14
N GLY A 46 -48.06 -42.42 -13.17
CA GLY A 46 -46.70 -42.56 -12.63
C GLY A 46 -45.59 -42.28 -13.65
N ILE A 47 -45.73 -41.23 -14.45
CA ILE A 47 -44.67 -40.81 -15.39
C ILE A 47 -43.37 -40.48 -14.62
N PRO A 48 -42.23 -41.15 -14.91
CA PRO A 48 -41.00 -40.90 -14.19
C PRO A 48 -40.50 -39.46 -14.38
N MET A 49 -40.07 -38.84 -13.28
CA MET A 49 -39.66 -37.40 -13.28
C MET A 49 -38.46 -37.13 -14.20
N ASP A 50 -37.54 -38.10 -14.38
CA ASP A 50 -36.36 -37.99 -15.24
C ASP A 50 -36.70 -37.95 -16.74
N GLN A 51 -37.91 -38.39 -17.10
CA GLN A 51 -38.44 -38.27 -18.46
C GLN A 51 -39.10 -36.94 -18.75
N VAL A 52 -39.35 -36.12 -17.71
CA VAL A 52 -40.07 -34.84 -17.79
C VAL A 52 -39.22 -33.67 -17.42
N LEU A 53 -38.61 -33.70 -16.21
CA LEU A 53 -37.82 -32.56 -15.70
C LEU A 53 -36.56 -32.32 -16.54
N GLY A 54 -36.33 -31.06 -16.87
CA GLY A 54 -35.21 -30.59 -17.69
C GLY A 54 -35.35 -30.95 -19.19
N ARG A 55 -36.45 -31.63 -19.60
CA ARG A 55 -36.63 -32.03 -21.00
C ARG A 55 -37.20 -30.85 -21.83
N PRO A 56 -36.76 -30.74 -23.10
CA PRO A 56 -37.32 -29.79 -24.03
C PRO A 56 -38.83 -30.06 -24.26
N ALA A 57 -39.62 -29.02 -24.23
CA ALA A 57 -41.04 -29.11 -24.49
C ALA A 57 -41.53 -27.94 -25.37
N LYS A 58 -42.66 -28.15 -26.00
CA LYS A 58 -43.34 -27.16 -26.80
C LYS A 58 -44.81 -27.08 -26.33
N PHE A 59 -45.24 -25.87 -26.00
CA PHE A 59 -46.64 -25.58 -25.76
C PHE A 59 -47.21 -24.81 -26.95
N ILE A 60 -48.25 -25.31 -27.59
CA ILE A 60 -48.83 -24.78 -28.80
C ILE A 60 -50.21 -24.29 -28.47
N ILE A 61 -50.46 -23.01 -28.78
CA ILE A 61 -51.80 -22.38 -28.76
C ILE A 61 -52.22 -22.26 -30.20
N ASP A 62 -53.16 -23.11 -30.63
CA ASP A 62 -53.68 -23.15 -32.00
C ASP A 62 -55.13 -22.63 -32.02
N PRO A 63 -55.35 -21.41 -32.52
CA PRO A 63 -56.73 -20.84 -32.58
C PRO A 63 -57.64 -21.73 -33.41
N VAL A 64 -58.84 -21.96 -32.94
CA VAL A 64 -59.87 -22.69 -33.68
C VAL A 64 -60.74 -21.68 -34.44
N ASP A 65 -60.85 -21.83 -35.75
CA ASP A 65 -61.78 -21.04 -36.54
C ASP A 65 -63.25 -21.44 -36.23
N PRO A 66 -64.05 -20.57 -35.70
CA PRO A 66 -65.44 -20.88 -35.38
C PRO A 66 -66.25 -21.30 -36.62
N ASN A 67 -65.84 -20.94 -37.82
CA ASN A 67 -66.44 -21.29 -39.06
C ASN A 67 -65.86 -22.56 -39.69
N LEU A 68 -64.93 -23.20 -39.07
CA LEU A 68 -64.21 -24.33 -39.67
C LEU A 68 -65.14 -25.49 -40.04
N ASP A 69 -66.18 -25.76 -39.24
CA ASP A 69 -67.13 -26.83 -39.52
C ASP A 69 -68.03 -26.45 -40.73
N TYR A 70 -68.37 -25.21 -40.93
CA TYR A 70 -69.06 -24.72 -42.13
C TYR A 70 -68.09 -24.78 -43.32
N LEU A 71 -66.88 -24.33 -43.22
CA LEU A 71 -65.85 -24.41 -44.27
C LEU A 71 -65.55 -25.87 -44.66
N ARG A 72 -65.57 -26.78 -43.73
CA ARG A 72 -65.41 -28.22 -44.02
C ARG A 72 -66.60 -28.79 -44.80
N LYS A 73 -67.79 -28.36 -44.48
CA LYS A 73 -68.96 -28.76 -45.25
C LYS A 73 -68.97 -28.23 -46.70
N MET A 74 -68.40 -27.05 -46.91
CA MET A 74 -68.38 -26.40 -48.22
C MET A 74 -67.15 -26.82 -49.06
N PHE A 75 -66.00 -27.00 -48.46
CA PHE A 75 -64.71 -27.13 -49.17
C PHE A 75 -63.96 -28.45 -48.85
N GLY A 76 -64.56 -29.33 -48.02
CA GLY A 76 -63.97 -30.61 -47.65
C GLY A 76 -62.56 -30.48 -47.03
N GLU A 77 -61.63 -31.25 -47.52
CA GLU A 77 -60.20 -31.24 -46.99
C GLU A 77 -59.50 -29.91 -47.28
N ASN A 78 -59.98 -29.07 -48.18
CA ASN A 78 -59.38 -27.75 -48.44
C ASN A 78 -59.90 -26.66 -47.52
N ALA A 79 -60.80 -26.93 -46.57
CA ALA A 79 -61.41 -25.96 -45.67
C ALA A 79 -60.36 -25.07 -44.92
N GLU A 80 -59.24 -25.64 -44.55
CA GLU A 80 -58.12 -24.95 -43.84
C GLU A 80 -57.48 -23.83 -44.70
N LYS A 81 -57.56 -23.97 -46.07
CA LYS A 81 -57.04 -22.91 -46.97
C LYS A 81 -57.87 -21.67 -46.99
N PHE A 82 -59.13 -21.79 -46.56
CA PHE A 82 -60.15 -20.71 -46.53
C PHE A 82 -60.45 -20.24 -45.13
N SER A 83 -59.68 -20.76 -44.13
CA SER A 83 -59.77 -20.34 -42.74
C SER A 83 -58.96 -19.07 -42.52
N ASP A 84 -59.55 -18.03 -41.96
CA ASP A 84 -58.91 -16.78 -41.55
C ASP A 84 -58.29 -16.90 -40.13
N LYS A 85 -58.09 -18.12 -39.65
CA LYS A 85 -57.48 -18.29 -38.30
C LYS A 85 -56.09 -17.71 -38.27
N PRO A 86 -55.73 -17.04 -37.16
CA PRO A 86 -54.33 -16.63 -36.95
C PRO A 86 -53.38 -17.83 -36.86
N PRO A 87 -52.09 -17.65 -37.16
CA PRO A 87 -51.13 -18.70 -37.05
C PRO A 87 -51.02 -19.21 -35.60
N ALA A 88 -50.78 -20.51 -35.46
CA ALA A 88 -50.55 -21.10 -34.14
C ALA A 88 -49.30 -20.47 -33.46
N ARG A 89 -49.45 -20.13 -32.19
CA ARG A 89 -48.34 -19.66 -31.33
C ARG A 89 -47.65 -20.86 -30.69
N THR A 90 -46.38 -20.99 -30.86
CA THR A 90 -45.58 -22.08 -30.26
C THR A 90 -44.62 -21.48 -29.24
N ILE A 91 -44.71 -21.94 -28.02
CA ILE A 91 -43.81 -21.57 -26.91
C ILE A 91 -42.85 -22.75 -26.69
N HIS A 92 -41.56 -22.48 -26.90
CA HIS A 92 -40.48 -23.48 -26.66
C HIS A 92 -39.92 -23.32 -25.26
N GLY A 93 -39.48 -24.38 -24.61
CA GLY A 93 -38.85 -24.29 -23.32
C GLY A 93 -38.41 -25.64 -22.80
N ILE A 94 -38.11 -25.66 -21.51
CA ILE A 94 -37.83 -26.87 -20.72
C ILE A 94 -38.85 -26.99 -19.61
N ILE A 95 -39.13 -28.19 -19.15
CA ILE A 95 -39.98 -28.38 -17.99
C ILE A 95 -39.18 -28.22 -16.72
N THR A 96 -39.55 -27.26 -15.89
CA THR A 96 -38.84 -26.90 -14.66
C THR A 96 -39.55 -27.37 -13.38
N GLN A 97 -40.84 -27.72 -13.49
CA GLN A 97 -41.65 -28.31 -12.43
C GLN A 97 -42.62 -29.35 -13.01
N PHE A 98 -42.81 -30.45 -12.30
CA PHE A 98 -43.72 -31.51 -12.69
C PHE A 98 -44.45 -32.02 -11.44
N ASP A 99 -45.75 -31.92 -11.45
CA ASP A 99 -46.64 -32.32 -10.36
C ASP A 99 -47.66 -33.37 -10.86
N GLU A 100 -47.91 -34.41 -10.06
CA GLU A 100 -49.00 -35.34 -10.23
C GLU A 100 -50.08 -35.09 -9.16
N TYR A 101 -51.30 -34.85 -9.60
CA TYR A 101 -52.39 -34.44 -8.68
C TYR A 101 -53.30 -35.60 -8.26
N GLY A 102 -53.41 -36.62 -9.05
CA GLY A 102 -54.28 -37.75 -8.78
C GLY A 102 -54.67 -38.54 -10.01
N THR A 103 -54.98 -39.77 -9.77
CA THR A 103 -55.33 -40.76 -10.81
C THR A 103 -56.78 -41.17 -10.67
N SER A 104 -57.54 -41.08 -11.78
CA SER A 104 -58.86 -41.69 -11.94
C SER A 104 -58.73 -43.09 -12.55
N ALA A 105 -59.87 -43.75 -12.80
CA ALA A 105 -59.86 -45.05 -13.50
C ALA A 105 -59.24 -45.00 -14.89
N ASP A 106 -59.36 -43.89 -15.59
CA ASP A 106 -59.03 -43.78 -17.01
C ASP A 106 -57.87 -42.80 -17.28
N GLU A 107 -57.64 -41.82 -16.40
CA GLU A 107 -56.66 -40.77 -16.63
C GLU A 107 -56.01 -40.28 -15.31
N THR A 108 -54.72 -39.89 -15.41
CA THR A 108 -53.99 -39.21 -14.34
C THR A 108 -53.83 -37.72 -14.71
N ARG A 109 -54.05 -36.83 -13.74
CA ARG A 109 -53.92 -35.42 -13.91
C ARG A 109 -52.55 -34.93 -13.46
N TYR A 110 -51.91 -34.16 -14.34
CA TYR A 110 -50.57 -33.61 -14.17
C TYR A 110 -50.56 -32.11 -14.34
N LYS A 111 -49.54 -31.47 -13.78
CA LYS A 111 -49.17 -30.08 -14.07
C LYS A 111 -47.70 -30.00 -14.39
N VAL A 112 -47.34 -29.23 -15.39
CA VAL A 112 -45.96 -28.87 -15.69
C VAL A 112 -45.85 -27.34 -15.71
N VAL A 113 -44.62 -26.90 -15.42
CA VAL A 113 -44.19 -25.53 -15.65
C VAL A 113 -43.15 -25.57 -16.77
N LEU A 114 -43.44 -24.84 -17.84
CA LEU A 114 -42.56 -24.65 -18.99
C LEU A 114 -41.95 -23.25 -18.90
N GLU A 115 -40.63 -23.20 -18.89
CA GLU A 115 -39.86 -21.97 -18.85
C GLU A 115 -38.76 -21.98 -19.92
N PRO A 116 -38.18 -20.84 -20.33
CA PRO A 116 -37.05 -20.84 -21.25
C PRO A 116 -35.88 -21.62 -20.67
N LYS A 117 -35.03 -22.23 -21.51
CA LYS A 117 -33.79 -22.89 -21.06
C LYS A 117 -32.93 -22.01 -20.15
N LEU A 118 -33.05 -20.68 -20.28
CA LEU A 118 -32.36 -19.69 -19.43
C LEU A 118 -32.72 -19.82 -17.94
N ALA A 119 -33.85 -20.43 -17.58
CA ALA A 119 -34.27 -20.71 -16.21
C ALA A 119 -33.31 -21.65 -15.45
N ASP A 120 -32.56 -22.48 -16.17
CA ASP A 120 -31.53 -23.32 -15.54
C ASP A 120 -30.42 -22.49 -14.91
N LEU A 121 -30.15 -21.29 -15.43
CA LEU A 121 -29.15 -20.38 -14.89
C LEU A 121 -29.61 -19.65 -13.61
N ASP A 122 -30.88 -19.82 -13.23
CA ASP A 122 -31.44 -19.28 -11.99
C ASP A 122 -31.51 -20.31 -10.84
N ARG A 123 -31.05 -21.55 -11.08
CA ARG A 123 -31.17 -22.67 -10.12
C ARG A 123 -30.09 -22.68 -9.04
N GLY A 124 -28.97 -22.05 -9.28
CA GLY A 124 -27.83 -22.06 -8.34
C GLY A 124 -27.22 -20.68 -8.21
N VAL A 125 -26.65 -20.42 -7.04
CA VAL A 125 -25.86 -19.20 -6.79
C VAL A 125 -24.39 -19.47 -7.02
N THR A 126 -23.67 -18.46 -7.50
CA THR A 126 -22.22 -18.53 -7.71
C THR A 126 -21.56 -17.17 -7.45
N SER A 127 -20.24 -17.19 -7.41
CA SER A 127 -19.44 -15.97 -7.27
C SER A 127 -18.28 -16.04 -8.26
N ARG A 128 -18.10 -15.01 -9.07
CA ARG A 128 -17.07 -14.93 -10.13
C ARG A 128 -16.65 -13.49 -10.34
N LEU A 129 -15.44 -13.32 -10.88
CA LEU A 129 -14.90 -12.01 -11.25
C LEU A 129 -14.81 -11.87 -12.77
N PHE A 130 -15.15 -10.70 -13.26
CA PHE A 130 -14.99 -10.33 -14.66
C PHE A 130 -14.13 -9.07 -14.73
N GLN A 131 -13.09 -9.09 -15.56
CA GLN A 131 -12.15 -7.98 -15.64
C GLN A 131 -11.99 -7.54 -17.10
N LYS A 132 -11.92 -6.21 -17.31
CA LYS A 132 -11.68 -5.58 -18.62
C LYS A 132 -12.64 -6.01 -19.72
N GLN A 133 -13.91 -6.22 -19.36
CA GLN A 133 -14.97 -6.66 -20.29
C GLN A 133 -16.15 -5.70 -20.26
N SER A 134 -16.83 -5.55 -21.40
CA SER A 134 -18.12 -4.89 -21.49
C SER A 134 -19.24 -5.84 -21.04
N VAL A 135 -20.42 -5.28 -20.73
CA VAL A 135 -21.60 -6.11 -20.39
C VAL A 135 -21.93 -7.08 -21.52
N GLU A 136 -21.86 -6.68 -22.78
CA GLU A 136 -22.07 -7.54 -23.94
C GLU A 136 -21.06 -8.72 -23.96
N GLU A 137 -19.78 -8.44 -23.72
CA GLU A 137 -18.74 -9.47 -23.66
C GLU A 137 -18.95 -10.45 -22.49
N ILE A 138 -19.31 -9.92 -21.29
CA ILE A 138 -19.62 -10.73 -20.11
C ILE A 138 -20.82 -11.63 -20.36
N VAL A 139 -21.93 -11.09 -20.85
CA VAL A 139 -23.14 -11.87 -21.14
C VAL A 139 -22.88 -12.92 -22.23
N THR A 140 -22.16 -12.53 -23.29
CA THR A 140 -21.77 -13.47 -24.37
C THR A 140 -20.91 -14.61 -23.83
N GLY A 141 -19.87 -14.28 -23.07
CA GLY A 141 -18.96 -15.26 -22.46
C GLY A 141 -19.68 -16.21 -21.50
N THR A 142 -20.54 -15.65 -20.66
CA THR A 142 -21.35 -16.39 -19.69
C THR A 142 -22.32 -17.34 -20.39
N LEU A 143 -23.11 -16.86 -21.34
CA LEU A 143 -24.07 -17.68 -22.09
C LEU A 143 -23.35 -18.81 -22.85
N ARG A 144 -22.20 -18.51 -23.49
CA ARG A 144 -21.39 -19.53 -24.18
C ARG A 144 -20.87 -20.60 -23.21
N HIS A 145 -20.46 -20.22 -22.00
CA HIS A 145 -20.02 -21.17 -20.98
C HIS A 145 -21.12 -22.21 -20.65
N TYR A 146 -22.37 -21.79 -20.67
CA TYR A 146 -23.55 -22.66 -20.48
C TYR A 146 -24.10 -23.26 -21.78
N GLY A 147 -23.35 -23.23 -22.88
CA GLY A 147 -23.67 -23.92 -24.12
C GLY A 147 -24.65 -23.21 -25.05
N TYR A 148 -24.85 -21.87 -24.88
CA TYR A 148 -25.61 -21.07 -25.82
C TYR A 148 -24.74 -20.60 -26.99
N GLN A 149 -25.34 -20.51 -28.17
CA GLN A 149 -24.66 -20.09 -29.39
C GLN A 149 -25.11 -18.68 -29.79
N SER A 150 -24.15 -17.75 -29.91
CA SER A 150 -24.42 -16.39 -30.39
C SER A 150 -24.92 -16.41 -31.83
N GLY A 151 -25.94 -15.60 -32.13
CA GLY A 151 -26.61 -15.56 -33.42
C GLY A 151 -27.67 -16.66 -33.62
N VAL A 152 -27.71 -17.68 -32.78
CA VAL A 152 -28.63 -18.82 -32.83
C VAL A 152 -29.57 -18.82 -31.63
N ASP A 153 -29.03 -18.84 -30.41
CA ASP A 153 -29.81 -18.90 -29.17
C ASP A 153 -29.99 -17.52 -28.53
N PHE A 154 -29.13 -16.56 -28.86
CA PHE A 154 -29.21 -15.17 -28.42
C PHE A 154 -28.61 -14.21 -29.44
N GLN A 155 -29.10 -12.96 -29.45
CA GLN A 155 -28.65 -11.90 -30.34
C GLN A 155 -28.68 -10.56 -29.60
N PHE A 156 -27.70 -9.69 -29.91
CA PHE A 156 -27.71 -8.30 -29.48
C PHE A 156 -28.14 -7.38 -30.62
N GLN A 157 -29.11 -6.53 -30.32
CA GLN A 157 -29.62 -5.44 -31.17
C GLN A 157 -29.37 -4.13 -30.43
N LEU A 158 -28.10 -3.80 -30.20
CA LEU A 158 -27.67 -2.67 -29.38
C LEU A 158 -27.23 -1.51 -30.29
N ARG A 159 -27.68 -0.31 -29.96
CA ARG A 159 -27.27 0.92 -30.62
C ARG A 159 -26.12 1.61 -29.91
N ALA A 160 -26.09 1.58 -28.57
CA ALA A 160 -25.07 2.19 -27.76
C ALA A 160 -23.77 1.37 -27.78
N LYS A 161 -22.65 2.06 -27.57
CA LYS A 161 -21.37 1.41 -27.26
C LYS A 161 -21.18 1.40 -25.75
N TYR A 162 -20.86 0.23 -25.20
CA TYR A 162 -20.70 0.03 -23.78
C TYR A 162 -19.25 0.09 -23.37
N ARG A 163 -18.98 0.68 -22.20
CA ARG A 163 -17.64 0.71 -21.61
C ARG A 163 -17.19 -0.68 -21.25
N ARG A 164 -15.88 -0.89 -21.21
CA ARG A 164 -15.29 -2.06 -20.58
C ARG A 164 -15.08 -1.75 -19.11
N TYR A 165 -15.72 -2.51 -18.27
CA TYR A 165 -15.53 -2.42 -16.84
C TYR A 165 -14.15 -2.95 -16.47
N GLU A 166 -13.42 -2.24 -15.63
CA GLU A 166 -12.17 -2.74 -15.09
C GLU A 166 -12.41 -3.99 -14.24
N TYR A 167 -13.57 -4.03 -13.55
CA TYR A 167 -13.89 -5.06 -12.59
C TYR A 167 -15.41 -5.12 -12.36
N ILE A 168 -16.01 -6.28 -12.50
CA ILE A 168 -17.41 -6.59 -12.13
C ILE A 168 -17.44 -7.93 -11.42
N THR A 169 -18.17 -7.98 -10.31
CA THR A 169 -18.31 -9.17 -9.48
C THR A 169 -19.73 -9.71 -9.57
N GLN A 170 -19.86 -10.97 -9.89
CA GLN A 170 -21.02 -11.78 -9.51
C GLN A 170 -20.77 -12.28 -8.10
N TYR A 171 -21.64 -11.97 -7.15
CA TYR A 171 -21.45 -12.36 -5.75
C TYR A 171 -22.74 -12.89 -5.15
N HIS A 172 -22.74 -14.19 -4.75
CA HIS A 172 -23.87 -14.88 -4.13
C HIS A 172 -25.21 -14.66 -4.85
N GLU A 173 -25.20 -14.60 -6.16
CA GLU A 173 -26.39 -14.45 -6.99
C GLU A 173 -26.43 -15.54 -8.07
N SER A 174 -27.63 -15.85 -8.56
CA SER A 174 -27.75 -16.76 -9.70
C SER A 174 -27.15 -16.12 -10.96
N THR A 175 -26.73 -16.95 -11.91
CA THR A 175 -26.18 -16.44 -13.17
C THR A 175 -27.21 -15.66 -13.96
N PHE A 176 -28.49 -16.05 -13.88
CA PHE A 176 -29.56 -15.27 -14.49
C PHE A 176 -29.77 -13.91 -13.82
N ALA A 177 -29.84 -13.87 -12.48
CA ALA A 177 -29.95 -12.63 -11.73
C ALA A 177 -28.77 -11.68 -12.01
N PHE A 178 -27.56 -12.21 -12.12
CA PHE A 178 -26.37 -11.46 -12.50
C PHE A 178 -26.52 -10.82 -13.90
N ILE A 179 -26.87 -11.63 -14.92
CA ILE A 179 -27.09 -11.11 -16.29
C ILE A 179 -28.19 -10.02 -16.28
N GLN A 180 -29.31 -10.27 -15.60
CA GLN A 180 -30.41 -9.32 -15.49
C GLN A 180 -29.96 -8.00 -14.86
N ARG A 181 -29.17 -8.09 -13.76
CA ARG A 181 -28.66 -6.92 -13.03
C ARG A 181 -27.71 -6.07 -13.87
N ILE A 182 -26.68 -6.68 -14.49
CA ILE A 182 -25.71 -5.93 -15.29
C ILE A 182 -26.32 -5.34 -16.57
N CYS A 183 -27.26 -6.05 -17.19
CA CYS A 183 -28.03 -5.52 -18.30
C CYS A 183 -28.90 -4.31 -17.86
N ALA A 184 -29.60 -4.44 -16.73
CA ALA A 184 -30.43 -3.34 -16.22
C ALA A 184 -29.60 -2.10 -15.86
N GLN A 185 -28.42 -2.26 -15.29
CA GLN A 185 -27.49 -1.16 -14.98
C GLN A 185 -27.11 -0.35 -16.23
N GLU A 186 -26.94 -1.03 -17.36
CA GLU A 186 -26.60 -0.44 -18.64
C GLU A 186 -27.81 -0.04 -19.49
N GLY A 187 -29.04 -0.25 -18.97
CA GLY A 187 -30.26 0.06 -19.68
C GLY A 187 -30.60 -0.93 -20.80
N ILE A 188 -29.95 -2.09 -20.81
CA ILE A 188 -30.25 -3.17 -21.75
C ILE A 188 -31.40 -4.00 -21.22
N TRP A 189 -32.39 -4.20 -22.06
CA TRP A 189 -33.50 -5.09 -21.81
C TRP A 189 -33.41 -6.30 -22.71
N PHE A 190 -34.17 -7.37 -22.43
CA PHE A 190 -34.27 -8.52 -23.30
C PHE A 190 -35.70 -9.02 -23.40
N ARG A 191 -35.99 -9.71 -24.51
CA ARG A 191 -37.21 -10.44 -24.78
C ARG A 191 -36.91 -11.81 -25.38
N PHE A 192 -37.91 -12.68 -25.39
CA PHE A 192 -37.80 -13.94 -26.07
C PHE A 192 -38.57 -13.87 -27.40
N GLU A 193 -37.93 -14.28 -28.46
CA GLU A 193 -38.53 -14.44 -29.76
C GLU A 193 -38.70 -15.90 -30.07
N GLN A 194 -39.98 -16.34 -30.24
CA GLN A 194 -40.28 -17.74 -30.55
C GLN A 194 -40.01 -18.00 -32.02
N LYS A 195 -38.98 -18.78 -32.36
CA LYS A 195 -38.70 -19.24 -33.72
C LYS A 195 -39.34 -20.60 -33.95
N ARG A 196 -39.19 -21.16 -35.14
CA ARG A 196 -39.78 -22.45 -35.52
C ARG A 196 -39.38 -23.63 -34.61
N ASP A 197 -38.16 -23.60 -34.09
CA ASP A 197 -37.56 -24.75 -33.39
C ASP A 197 -37.08 -24.39 -31.96
N ARG A 198 -37.00 -23.11 -31.62
CA ARG A 198 -36.47 -22.64 -30.33
C ARG A 198 -36.95 -21.25 -29.94
N ALA A 199 -36.78 -20.90 -28.69
CA ALA A 199 -36.82 -19.52 -28.21
C ALA A 199 -35.43 -18.86 -28.32
N VAL A 200 -35.36 -17.65 -28.89
CA VAL A 200 -34.14 -16.87 -29.05
C VAL A 200 -34.20 -15.67 -28.13
N ILE A 201 -33.14 -15.38 -27.39
CA ILE A 201 -33.04 -14.23 -26.50
C ILE A 201 -32.57 -13.03 -27.34
N ILE A 202 -33.37 -11.96 -27.40
CA ILE A 202 -33.03 -10.71 -28.08
C ILE A 202 -32.73 -9.65 -27.02
N PHE A 203 -31.49 -9.19 -26.95
CA PHE A 203 -31.10 -8.05 -26.12
C PHE A 203 -31.19 -6.76 -26.90
N GLY A 204 -31.85 -5.74 -26.34
CA GLY A 204 -32.04 -4.45 -26.96
C GLY A 204 -31.84 -3.29 -26.02
N ASP A 205 -31.54 -2.12 -26.55
CA ASP A 205 -31.31 -0.90 -25.80
C ASP A 205 -32.00 0.35 -26.35
N ASP A 206 -32.72 0.23 -27.45
CA ASP A 206 -33.44 1.37 -28.07
C ASP A 206 -34.73 0.89 -28.74
N LEU A 207 -35.51 1.85 -29.21
CA LEU A 207 -36.80 1.66 -29.95
C LEU A 207 -36.64 0.79 -31.20
N ASP A 208 -35.47 0.80 -31.84
CA ASP A 208 -35.17 0.02 -33.04
C ASP A 208 -35.15 -1.49 -32.80
N ALA A 209 -34.90 -1.90 -31.54
CA ALA A 209 -34.90 -3.31 -31.13
C ALA A 209 -36.30 -3.83 -30.76
N TYR A 210 -37.32 -2.99 -30.75
CA TYR A 210 -38.71 -3.43 -30.55
C TYR A 210 -39.17 -4.28 -31.72
N ALA A 211 -39.73 -5.44 -31.45
CA ALA A 211 -40.34 -6.24 -32.50
C ALA A 211 -41.62 -5.52 -33.03
N ARG A 212 -41.68 -5.29 -34.34
CA ARG A 212 -42.80 -4.58 -34.97
C ARG A 212 -43.58 -5.53 -35.86
N ASN A 213 -44.75 -5.94 -35.37
CA ASN A 213 -45.69 -6.72 -36.17
C ASN A 213 -46.39 -5.82 -37.19
N GLN A 214 -46.66 -6.36 -38.38
CA GLN A 214 -47.50 -5.66 -39.40
C GLN A 214 -48.99 -5.77 -39.08
N ARG A 215 -49.39 -6.63 -38.15
CA ARG A 215 -50.77 -6.90 -37.81
C ARG A 215 -51.35 -5.81 -36.92
N THR A 216 -52.58 -5.38 -37.29
CA THR A 216 -53.39 -4.45 -36.50
C THR A 216 -54.41 -5.25 -35.70
N VAL A 217 -54.50 -5.07 -34.40
CA VAL A 217 -55.47 -5.71 -33.52
C VAL A 217 -56.66 -4.77 -33.32
N PRO A 218 -57.92 -5.23 -33.54
CA PRO A 218 -59.09 -4.39 -33.35
C PRO A 218 -59.31 -4.06 -31.86
N LEU A 219 -59.65 -2.81 -31.58
CA LEU A 219 -60.16 -2.40 -30.27
C LEU A 219 -61.72 -2.46 -30.30
N ARG A 220 -62.29 -3.43 -29.59
CA ARG A 220 -63.70 -3.65 -29.48
C ARG A 220 -64.16 -3.66 -28.04
N ARG A 221 -64.75 -2.58 -27.59
CA ARG A 221 -65.29 -2.50 -26.23
C ARG A 221 -66.54 -3.40 -26.12
N ASP A 222 -66.68 -4.09 -24.98
CA ASP A 222 -67.85 -4.97 -24.76
C ASP A 222 -69.16 -4.19 -24.81
N ALA A 223 -69.88 -4.41 -25.87
CA ALA A 223 -71.21 -3.80 -26.10
C ALA A 223 -72.37 -4.79 -25.90
N GLY A 224 -72.12 -5.98 -25.38
CA GLY A 224 -73.14 -6.96 -25.00
C GLY A 224 -73.74 -7.84 -26.13
N LEU A 225 -73.45 -7.55 -27.40
CA LEU A 225 -74.00 -8.28 -28.56
C LEU A 225 -72.92 -8.74 -29.56
N GLU A 226 -71.67 -8.65 -29.23
CA GLU A 226 -70.58 -8.98 -30.17
C GLU A 226 -70.21 -10.48 -30.14
N SER A 227 -69.96 -11.02 -31.34
CA SER A 227 -69.65 -12.40 -31.58
C SER A 227 -68.40 -12.83 -30.81
N ALA A 228 -68.55 -13.80 -29.94
CA ALA A 228 -67.42 -14.52 -29.33
C ALA A 228 -66.66 -15.24 -30.46
N GLY A 229 -65.40 -14.81 -30.77
CA GLY A 229 -64.59 -15.52 -31.74
C GLY A 229 -63.54 -14.69 -32.49
N ALA A 230 -63.79 -13.39 -32.71
CA ALA A 230 -62.79 -12.53 -33.36
C ALA A 230 -61.77 -12.02 -32.35
N GLU A 231 -60.48 -12.06 -32.74
CA GLU A 231 -59.41 -11.44 -31.93
C GLU A 231 -59.69 -9.95 -31.76
N ALA A 232 -59.68 -9.49 -30.49
CA ALA A 232 -59.81 -8.08 -30.17
C ALA A 232 -59.26 -7.76 -28.78
N ILE A 233 -58.89 -6.52 -28.60
CA ILE A 233 -58.72 -5.94 -27.27
C ILE A 233 -60.11 -5.46 -26.81
N ARG A 234 -60.55 -5.93 -25.65
CA ARG A 234 -61.88 -5.67 -25.09
C ARG A 234 -61.91 -4.47 -24.16
N SER A 235 -60.85 -4.27 -23.39
CA SER A 235 -60.64 -3.09 -22.56
C SER A 235 -59.27 -2.54 -22.72
N LEU A 236 -59.15 -1.23 -22.67
CA LEU A 236 -57.86 -0.52 -22.65
C LEU A 236 -57.98 0.65 -21.66
N GLU A 237 -57.22 0.61 -20.62
CA GLU A 237 -57.17 1.60 -19.56
C GLU A 237 -55.80 2.29 -19.57
N ARG A 238 -55.81 3.61 -19.40
CA ARG A 238 -54.57 4.39 -19.29
C ARG A 238 -54.36 4.84 -17.88
N GLN A 239 -53.19 4.56 -17.34
CA GLN A 239 -52.72 5.10 -16.08
C GLN A 239 -51.62 6.13 -16.35
N THR A 240 -51.67 7.26 -15.69
CA THR A 240 -50.62 8.27 -15.73
C THR A 240 -50.15 8.56 -14.31
N LEU A 241 -48.84 8.58 -14.14
CA LEU A 241 -48.20 8.82 -12.87
C LEU A 241 -47.29 10.06 -12.95
N ARG A 242 -47.20 10.80 -11.85
CA ARG A 242 -46.22 11.85 -11.71
C ARG A 242 -44.88 11.23 -11.37
N VAL A 243 -43.84 11.48 -12.16
CA VAL A 243 -42.50 10.92 -12.03
C VAL A 243 -41.50 12.04 -11.76
N PRO A 244 -40.27 11.72 -11.29
CA PRO A 244 -39.21 12.71 -11.13
C PRO A 244 -38.93 13.51 -12.41
N GLU A 245 -38.55 14.78 -12.27
CA GLU A 245 -38.17 15.66 -13.38
C GLU A 245 -36.74 15.48 -13.84
N ALA A 246 -35.87 14.97 -12.94
CA ALA A 246 -34.47 14.69 -13.20
C ALA A 246 -33.97 13.61 -12.26
N VAL A 247 -32.85 13.02 -12.63
CA VAL A 247 -32.05 12.15 -11.75
C VAL A 247 -30.71 12.83 -11.50
N ARG A 248 -30.35 12.93 -10.22
CA ARG A 248 -29.09 13.46 -9.76
C ARG A 248 -28.26 12.32 -9.14
N LEU A 249 -27.04 12.17 -9.61
CA LEU A 249 -26.11 11.18 -9.09
C LEU A 249 -24.87 11.87 -8.55
N HIS A 250 -24.28 11.29 -7.52
CA HIS A 250 -22.99 11.73 -6.98
C HIS A 250 -22.16 10.51 -6.63
N ASP A 251 -20.86 10.55 -6.96
CA ASP A 251 -19.91 9.51 -6.59
C ASP A 251 -18.54 10.12 -6.31
N TYR A 252 -17.58 9.28 -5.92
CA TYR A 252 -16.21 9.65 -5.65
C TYR A 252 -15.24 8.68 -6.34
N ASN A 253 -14.34 9.24 -7.15
CA ASN A 253 -13.26 8.49 -7.76
C ASN A 253 -11.92 8.89 -7.14
N HIS A 254 -11.31 8.00 -6.36
CA HIS A 254 -10.03 8.23 -5.71
C HIS A 254 -8.84 8.39 -6.67
N ARG A 255 -8.98 8.02 -7.94
CA ARG A 255 -7.95 8.19 -8.98
C ARG A 255 -7.97 9.61 -9.56
N GLN A 256 -9.07 10.32 -9.41
CA GLN A 256 -9.28 11.70 -9.84
C GLN A 256 -10.05 12.43 -8.72
N ALA A 257 -9.40 12.55 -7.55
CA ALA A 257 -10.04 13.02 -6.32
C ALA A 257 -10.48 14.49 -6.37
N ASP A 258 -9.93 15.28 -7.29
CA ASP A 258 -10.24 16.68 -7.57
C ASP A 258 -11.38 16.87 -8.57
N VAL A 259 -11.82 15.81 -9.26
CA VAL A 259 -12.92 15.88 -10.22
C VAL A 259 -14.24 15.61 -9.50
N SER A 260 -15.15 16.58 -9.55
CA SER A 260 -16.51 16.39 -9.03
C SER A 260 -17.30 15.44 -9.91
N LEU A 261 -17.82 14.37 -9.31
CA LEU A 261 -18.72 13.43 -9.95
C LEU A 261 -20.21 13.73 -9.65
N LEU A 262 -20.56 14.96 -9.28
CA LEU A 262 -21.96 15.38 -9.15
C LEU A 262 -22.53 15.67 -10.55
N VAL A 263 -23.54 14.92 -10.94
CA VAL A 263 -24.22 15.07 -12.24
C VAL A 263 -25.73 15.08 -12.08
N GLU A 264 -26.42 15.73 -12.98
CA GLU A 264 -27.87 15.76 -13.06
C GLU A 264 -28.31 15.70 -14.52
N GLU A 265 -29.27 14.83 -14.83
CA GLU A 265 -29.82 14.69 -16.18
C GLU A 265 -31.34 14.59 -16.17
N SER A 266 -31.95 15.21 -17.18
CA SER A 266 -33.36 15.10 -17.50
C SER A 266 -33.52 14.78 -18.97
N ALA A 267 -34.22 13.71 -19.28
CA ALA A 267 -34.58 13.32 -20.64
C ALA A 267 -35.93 13.97 -21.11
N ALA A 268 -36.60 14.73 -20.24
CA ALA A 268 -37.90 15.37 -20.52
C ALA A 268 -37.98 16.76 -19.86
N ARG A 269 -37.06 17.66 -20.18
CA ARG A 269 -36.89 18.98 -19.55
C ARG A 269 -38.15 19.88 -19.67
N ASP A 270 -38.91 19.70 -20.72
CA ASP A 270 -40.11 20.53 -20.99
C ASP A 270 -41.40 19.90 -20.45
N ASP A 271 -41.32 18.73 -19.83
CA ASP A 271 -42.50 18.04 -19.28
C ASP A 271 -42.90 18.61 -17.92
N LYS A 272 -43.94 19.46 -17.93
CA LYS A 272 -44.50 20.10 -16.72
C LYS A 272 -45.21 19.13 -15.77
N THR A 273 -45.40 17.88 -16.15
CA THR A 273 -46.09 16.86 -15.35
C THR A 273 -45.13 16.11 -14.43
N THR A 274 -43.82 16.29 -14.64
CA THR A 274 -42.76 15.75 -13.76
C THR A 274 -42.51 16.64 -12.53
N HIS A 275 -41.92 16.09 -11.47
CA HIS A 275 -41.61 16.86 -10.26
C HIS A 275 -40.62 16.16 -9.36
N ALA A 276 -39.79 16.95 -8.69
CA ALA A 276 -38.71 16.54 -7.80
C ALA A 276 -37.54 15.88 -8.52
N VAL A 277 -36.37 15.95 -7.86
CA VAL A 277 -35.14 15.31 -8.33
C VAL A 277 -34.95 14.01 -7.55
N ASP A 278 -34.74 12.91 -8.24
CA ASP A 278 -34.38 11.64 -7.65
C ASP A 278 -32.86 11.59 -7.47
N TYR A 279 -32.38 11.60 -6.20
CA TYR A 279 -30.96 11.69 -5.86
C TYR A 279 -30.42 10.38 -5.30
N HIS A 280 -29.30 9.92 -5.87
CA HIS A 280 -28.56 8.74 -5.41
C HIS A 280 -27.08 9.01 -5.25
N TRP A 281 -26.49 8.41 -4.20
CA TRP A 281 -25.07 8.42 -3.90
C TRP A 281 -24.49 7.03 -4.11
N GLY A 282 -23.28 6.95 -4.75
CA GLY A 282 -22.51 5.70 -4.82
C GLY A 282 -22.94 4.75 -5.94
N GLU A 283 -23.33 5.25 -7.10
CA GLU A 283 -23.74 4.45 -8.28
C GLU A 283 -22.57 3.80 -9.06
N HIS A 284 -21.34 3.99 -8.62
CA HIS A 284 -20.10 3.41 -9.18
C HIS A 284 -19.85 3.80 -10.63
N TYR A 285 -19.62 5.07 -10.88
CA TYR A 285 -19.10 5.59 -12.15
C TYR A 285 -17.80 6.35 -11.91
N GLU A 286 -16.96 6.41 -12.95
CA GLU A 286 -15.60 6.94 -12.83
C GLU A 286 -15.42 8.32 -13.46
N THR A 287 -16.32 8.71 -14.38
CA THR A 287 -16.28 10.00 -15.06
C THR A 287 -17.64 10.71 -15.04
N PRO A 288 -17.68 12.04 -15.15
CA PRO A 288 -18.95 12.77 -15.24
C PRO A 288 -19.82 12.35 -16.45
N GLU A 289 -19.20 11.97 -17.56
CA GLU A 289 -19.92 11.50 -18.77
C GLU A 289 -20.66 10.20 -18.50
N GLU A 290 -20.02 9.26 -17.81
CA GLU A 290 -20.67 8.01 -17.37
C GLU A 290 -21.80 8.28 -16.41
N GLY A 291 -21.58 9.16 -15.43
CA GLY A 291 -22.61 9.57 -14.49
C GLY A 291 -23.85 10.16 -15.19
N ARG A 292 -23.66 11.06 -16.17
CA ARG A 292 -24.77 11.62 -16.96
C ARG A 292 -25.51 10.53 -17.74
N ARG A 293 -24.79 9.59 -18.35
CA ARG A 293 -25.40 8.46 -19.06
C ARG A 293 -26.27 7.62 -18.12
N ILE A 294 -25.74 7.26 -16.94
CA ILE A 294 -26.49 6.47 -15.94
C ILE A 294 -27.73 7.27 -15.46
N ALA A 295 -27.57 8.55 -15.12
CA ALA A 295 -28.66 9.41 -14.69
C ALA A 295 -29.77 9.48 -15.75
N ARG A 296 -29.40 9.61 -17.02
CA ARG A 296 -30.34 9.59 -18.14
C ARG A 296 -31.10 8.26 -18.23
N LEU A 297 -30.42 7.12 -18.16
CA LEU A 297 -31.04 5.79 -18.18
C LEU A 297 -32.02 5.59 -17.02
N ARG A 298 -31.68 6.07 -15.81
CA ARG A 298 -32.59 6.07 -14.66
C ARG A 298 -33.83 6.93 -14.92
N HIS A 299 -33.62 8.12 -15.47
CA HIS A 299 -34.73 9.01 -15.78
C HIS A 299 -35.63 8.44 -16.90
N GLU A 300 -35.06 7.84 -17.94
CA GLU A 300 -35.84 7.12 -19.00
C GLU A 300 -36.66 5.98 -18.38
N ALA A 301 -36.14 5.26 -17.37
CA ALA A 301 -36.88 4.23 -16.64
C ALA A 301 -38.07 4.82 -15.84
N HIS A 302 -37.96 6.02 -15.28
CA HIS A 302 -39.10 6.73 -14.67
C HIS A 302 -40.11 7.15 -15.72
N LEU A 303 -39.67 7.73 -16.84
CA LEU A 303 -40.56 8.17 -17.92
C LEU A 303 -41.31 7.01 -18.59
N ALA A 304 -40.69 5.82 -18.67
CA ALA A 304 -41.36 4.61 -19.16
C ALA A 304 -42.59 4.22 -18.32
N ARG A 305 -42.63 4.59 -17.05
CA ARG A 305 -43.75 4.33 -16.14
C ARG A 305 -44.76 5.49 -16.03
N GLN A 306 -44.45 6.63 -16.61
CA GLN A 306 -45.27 7.82 -16.52
C GLN A 306 -46.62 7.61 -17.21
N ILE A 307 -46.64 6.95 -18.38
CA ILE A 307 -47.85 6.58 -19.11
C ILE A 307 -47.83 5.08 -19.33
N THR A 308 -48.71 4.35 -18.72
CA THR A 308 -48.91 2.93 -18.89
C THR A 308 -50.32 2.61 -19.33
N TYR A 309 -50.43 1.58 -20.13
CA TYR A 309 -51.67 1.03 -20.58
C TYR A 309 -51.88 -0.36 -20.01
N SER A 310 -53.03 -0.66 -19.50
CA SER A 310 -53.50 -2.00 -19.14
C SER A 310 -54.64 -2.39 -20.04
N GLY A 311 -54.62 -3.58 -20.58
CA GLY A 311 -55.68 -4.05 -21.44
C GLY A 311 -56.06 -5.48 -21.21
N LYS A 312 -57.25 -5.85 -21.64
CA LYS A 312 -57.75 -7.23 -21.63
C LYS A 312 -58.28 -7.57 -23.01
N GLY A 313 -58.11 -8.81 -23.44
CA GLY A 313 -58.59 -9.25 -24.74
C GLY A 313 -58.43 -10.77 -24.95
N ASN A 314 -58.59 -11.15 -26.21
CA ASN A 314 -58.41 -12.53 -26.67
C ASN A 314 -57.46 -12.59 -27.88
N ALA A 315 -56.57 -11.62 -28.05
CA ALA A 315 -55.60 -11.60 -29.13
C ALA A 315 -54.49 -12.60 -28.88
N PHE A 316 -54.44 -13.70 -29.62
CA PHE A 316 -53.47 -14.79 -29.46
C PHE A 316 -52.02 -14.38 -29.74
N SER A 317 -51.87 -13.37 -30.59
CA SER A 317 -50.58 -12.94 -31.12
C SER A 317 -49.78 -12.01 -30.20
N LEU A 318 -50.27 -11.65 -29.01
CA LEU A 318 -49.59 -10.73 -28.12
C LEU A 318 -48.39 -11.41 -27.44
N GLU A 319 -47.23 -10.80 -27.61
CA GLU A 319 -45.97 -11.20 -26.94
C GLU A 319 -45.31 -9.99 -26.27
N ALA A 320 -44.66 -10.22 -25.14
CA ALA A 320 -43.88 -9.17 -24.50
C ALA A 320 -42.68 -8.77 -25.37
N GLY A 321 -42.39 -7.48 -25.46
CA GLY A 321 -41.32 -6.95 -26.30
C GLY A 321 -41.72 -6.61 -27.74
N GLU A 322 -43.01 -6.71 -28.07
CA GLU A 322 -43.56 -6.34 -29.38
C GLU A 322 -44.34 -5.04 -29.33
N VAL A 323 -44.43 -4.38 -30.49
CA VAL A 323 -45.30 -3.22 -30.68
C VAL A 323 -46.64 -3.68 -31.25
N MET A 324 -47.68 -3.60 -30.43
CA MET A 324 -49.04 -3.79 -30.85
C MET A 324 -49.61 -2.50 -31.50
N ARG A 325 -50.16 -2.61 -32.69
CA ARG A 325 -50.94 -1.56 -33.32
C ARG A 325 -52.44 -1.87 -33.19
N LEU A 326 -53.19 -0.85 -32.82
CA LEU A 326 -54.64 -0.93 -32.78
C LEU A 326 -55.25 -0.28 -34.03
N ASP A 327 -56.42 -0.71 -34.43
CA ASP A 327 -57.20 -0.03 -35.50
C ASP A 327 -57.54 1.42 -35.10
N GLN A 328 -57.61 1.70 -33.80
CA GLN A 328 -57.74 3.02 -33.20
C GLN A 328 -56.69 3.19 -32.10
N ASN A 329 -55.50 3.66 -32.48
CA ASN A 329 -54.47 3.95 -31.52
C ASN A 329 -54.84 5.14 -30.61
N PRO A 330 -54.46 5.13 -29.31
CA PRO A 330 -54.61 6.29 -28.45
C PRO A 330 -53.84 7.51 -29.00
N ALA A 331 -54.35 8.72 -28.75
CA ALA A 331 -53.74 9.96 -29.25
C ALA A 331 -52.30 10.19 -28.75
N ASP A 332 -51.97 9.71 -27.54
CA ASP A 332 -50.66 9.78 -26.93
C ASP A 332 -49.77 8.53 -27.20
N ALA A 333 -50.27 7.60 -28.04
CA ALA A 333 -49.53 6.45 -28.53
C ALA A 333 -49.81 6.20 -30.03
N PRO A 334 -49.59 7.20 -30.92
CA PRO A 334 -49.99 7.12 -32.32
C PRO A 334 -49.25 6.02 -33.09
N HIS A 335 -48.05 5.61 -32.60
CA HIS A 335 -47.24 4.58 -33.22
C HIS A 335 -47.51 3.17 -32.69
N GLY A 336 -48.53 3.01 -31.81
CA GLY A 336 -48.87 1.77 -31.14
C GLY A 336 -48.34 1.68 -29.69
N LEU A 337 -48.48 0.52 -29.12
CA LEU A 337 -48.16 0.23 -27.73
C LEU A 337 -47.08 -0.84 -27.66
N PHE A 338 -45.98 -0.55 -27.01
CA PHE A 338 -44.93 -1.54 -26.69
C PHE A 338 -45.38 -2.37 -25.49
N ILE A 339 -45.59 -3.66 -25.71
CA ILE A 339 -46.08 -4.60 -24.70
C ILE A 339 -44.94 -4.92 -23.73
N THR A 340 -45.14 -4.61 -22.46
CA THR A 340 -44.13 -4.88 -21.40
C THR A 340 -44.39 -6.17 -20.64
N SER A 341 -45.67 -6.59 -20.56
CA SER A 341 -46.09 -7.80 -19.87
C SER A 341 -47.35 -8.36 -20.49
N VAL A 342 -47.45 -9.67 -20.59
CA VAL A 342 -48.67 -10.40 -21.01
C VAL A 342 -48.92 -11.53 -20.02
N GLU A 343 -50.13 -11.57 -19.47
CA GLU A 343 -50.66 -12.74 -18.81
C GLU A 343 -51.74 -13.36 -19.71
N SER A 344 -51.69 -14.65 -19.96
CA SER A 344 -52.68 -15.33 -20.79
C SER A 344 -53.14 -16.64 -20.15
N GLY A 345 -54.33 -17.04 -20.52
CA GLY A 345 -54.93 -18.29 -20.05
C GLY A 345 -55.97 -18.83 -20.99
N GLY A 346 -56.35 -20.05 -20.75
CA GLY A 346 -57.41 -20.75 -21.49
C GLY A 346 -57.37 -22.25 -21.21
N GLY A 347 -58.31 -22.97 -21.76
CA GLY A 347 -58.41 -24.39 -21.52
C GLY A 347 -59.51 -25.09 -22.26
N ARG A 348 -59.73 -26.37 -21.90
CA ARG A 348 -60.77 -27.20 -22.52
C ARG A 348 -62.21 -26.63 -22.31
N SER A 349 -62.43 -25.99 -21.15
CA SER A 349 -63.70 -25.39 -20.74
C SER A 349 -63.67 -23.88 -20.60
N GLU A 350 -62.57 -23.25 -20.94
CA GLU A 350 -62.33 -21.82 -20.80
C GLU A 350 -61.83 -21.26 -22.13
N ALA A 351 -62.45 -20.18 -22.60
CA ALA A 351 -61.96 -19.48 -23.77
C ALA A 351 -60.62 -18.82 -23.51
N TYR A 352 -59.82 -18.64 -24.56
CA TYR A 352 -58.56 -17.88 -24.46
C TYR A 352 -58.85 -16.45 -24.01
N TRP A 353 -58.03 -16.00 -23.05
CA TRP A 353 -58.01 -14.62 -22.61
C TRP A 353 -56.57 -14.16 -22.41
N ASN A 354 -56.35 -12.86 -22.51
CA ASN A 354 -55.11 -12.25 -22.02
C ASN A 354 -55.40 -10.92 -21.32
N THR A 355 -54.44 -10.57 -20.47
CA THR A 355 -54.27 -9.24 -19.93
C THR A 355 -52.84 -8.80 -20.23
N PHE A 356 -52.65 -7.52 -20.50
CA PHE A 356 -51.34 -7.00 -20.81
C PHE A 356 -51.10 -5.64 -20.17
N THR A 357 -49.83 -5.29 -20.00
CA THR A 357 -49.38 -3.93 -19.75
C THR A 357 -48.50 -3.45 -20.89
N ALA A 358 -48.56 -2.17 -21.18
CA ALA A 358 -47.82 -1.58 -22.30
C ALA A 358 -47.49 -0.12 -22.03
N ILE A 359 -46.58 0.42 -22.81
CA ILE A 359 -46.26 1.86 -22.86
C ILE A 359 -46.38 2.35 -24.31
N PRO A 360 -46.47 3.67 -24.55
CA PRO A 360 -46.40 4.21 -25.92
C PRO A 360 -45.13 3.74 -26.64
N ALA A 361 -45.26 3.27 -27.90
CA ALA A 361 -44.14 2.66 -28.64
C ALA A 361 -43.06 3.66 -29.11
N ASP A 362 -43.25 4.93 -28.92
CA ASP A 362 -42.30 6.02 -29.11
C ASP A 362 -41.50 6.36 -27.85
N ARG A 363 -41.78 5.68 -26.74
CA ARG A 363 -41.01 5.79 -25.50
C ARG A 363 -40.06 4.63 -25.34
N VAL A 364 -38.82 4.96 -24.97
CA VAL A 364 -37.81 3.94 -24.66
C VAL A 364 -38.15 3.28 -23.32
N TRP A 365 -38.38 1.98 -23.36
CA TRP A 365 -38.52 1.20 -22.13
C TRP A 365 -37.14 0.87 -21.56
N ARG A 366 -36.97 1.09 -20.26
CA ARG A 366 -35.76 0.71 -19.54
C ARG A 366 -36.11 -0.18 -18.35
N PRO A 367 -35.32 -1.24 -18.09
CA PRO A 367 -35.49 -1.99 -16.87
C PRO A 367 -35.18 -1.10 -15.67
N SER A 368 -35.99 -1.23 -14.63
CA SER A 368 -35.66 -0.53 -13.38
C SER A 368 -34.54 -1.24 -12.66
N VAL A 369 -33.57 -0.48 -12.15
CA VAL A 369 -32.55 -1.01 -11.27
C VAL A 369 -33.08 -1.00 -9.84
N ASP A 370 -33.16 -2.20 -9.27
CA ASP A 370 -33.52 -2.37 -7.86
C ASP A 370 -32.23 -2.34 -7.02
N LEU A 371 -31.96 -1.20 -6.40
CA LEU A 371 -30.76 -1.03 -5.58
C LEU A 371 -30.76 -1.94 -4.36
N ALA A 372 -31.93 -2.35 -3.86
CA ALA A 372 -32.04 -3.25 -2.71
C ALA A 372 -31.61 -4.70 -3.04
N LYS A 373 -31.63 -5.06 -4.32
CA LYS A 373 -31.21 -6.38 -4.81
C LYS A 373 -29.76 -6.42 -5.28
N ARG A 374 -29.01 -5.33 -5.17
CA ARG A 374 -27.57 -5.38 -5.43
C ARG A 374 -26.91 -6.34 -4.46
N PRO A 375 -25.97 -7.20 -4.93
CA PRO A 375 -25.15 -7.98 -4.02
C PRO A 375 -24.35 -7.06 -3.11
N VAL A 376 -24.32 -7.39 -1.82
CA VAL A 376 -23.58 -6.63 -0.80
C VAL A 376 -22.64 -7.58 -0.09
N ILE A 377 -21.39 -7.17 0.05
CA ILE A 377 -20.42 -7.83 0.93
C ILE A 377 -20.36 -7.04 2.22
N ASP A 378 -21.02 -7.57 3.24
CA ASP A 378 -21.03 -6.99 4.58
C ASP A 378 -19.82 -7.48 5.40
N GLY A 379 -19.20 -6.56 6.13
CA GLY A 379 -18.10 -6.87 7.02
C GLY A 379 -16.76 -7.10 6.32
N ILE A 380 -15.90 -7.89 6.95
CA ILE A 380 -14.54 -8.17 6.51
C ILE A 380 -14.49 -9.48 5.74
N LEU A 381 -13.88 -9.44 4.55
CA LEU A 381 -13.58 -10.60 3.74
C LEU A 381 -12.05 -10.83 3.75
N PRO A 382 -11.55 -12.06 4.05
CA PRO A 382 -10.13 -12.36 3.88
C PRO A 382 -9.76 -12.43 2.42
N ALA A 383 -8.55 -11.98 2.08
CA ALA A 383 -7.96 -12.16 0.75
C ALA A 383 -6.45 -12.35 0.88
N ARG A 384 -5.79 -12.78 -0.20
CA ARG A 384 -4.34 -12.91 -0.24
C ARG A 384 -3.73 -11.95 -1.25
N ILE A 385 -2.63 -11.31 -0.87
CA ILE A 385 -1.82 -10.52 -1.81
C ILE A 385 -1.23 -11.46 -2.84
N THR A 386 -1.25 -11.07 -4.11
CA THR A 386 -0.65 -11.81 -5.22
C THR A 386 0.25 -10.90 -6.06
N SER A 387 1.20 -11.51 -6.74
CA SER A 387 2.15 -10.83 -7.62
C SER A 387 2.26 -11.52 -8.99
N PRO A 388 2.74 -10.83 -10.04
CA PRO A 388 2.90 -11.41 -11.39
C PRO A 388 3.96 -12.53 -11.49
N GLY A 389 4.74 -12.78 -10.44
CA GLY A 389 5.79 -13.79 -10.39
C GLY A 389 6.40 -13.88 -9.00
N ASP A 390 7.48 -14.66 -8.86
CA ASP A 390 8.19 -14.82 -7.60
C ASP A 390 8.98 -13.56 -7.25
N TYR A 391 8.39 -12.70 -6.45
CA TYR A 391 9.04 -11.50 -5.93
C TYR A 391 9.53 -11.74 -4.50
N LYS A 392 10.83 -11.54 -4.29
CA LYS A 392 11.42 -11.56 -2.94
C LYS A 392 10.91 -10.42 -2.06
N TYR A 393 10.51 -9.32 -2.67
CA TYR A 393 10.00 -8.12 -2.02
C TYR A 393 8.55 -7.86 -2.43
N ALA A 394 7.90 -6.91 -1.77
CA ALA A 394 6.53 -6.52 -2.12
C ALA A 394 6.43 -6.04 -3.58
N TYR A 395 5.41 -6.55 -4.29
CA TYR A 395 5.01 -6.04 -5.59
C TYR A 395 3.93 -4.97 -5.43
N LEU A 396 4.16 -3.81 -5.99
CA LEU A 396 3.24 -2.67 -5.97
C LEU A 396 3.09 -2.12 -7.39
N THR A 397 1.90 -1.60 -7.71
CA THR A 397 1.72 -0.78 -8.92
C THR A 397 2.44 0.57 -8.77
N GLU A 398 2.54 1.35 -9.84
CA GLU A 398 3.08 2.71 -9.81
C GLU A 398 2.38 3.61 -8.78
N GLN A 399 1.10 3.36 -8.51
CA GLN A 399 0.30 4.09 -7.51
C GLN A 399 0.45 3.53 -6.08
N GLY A 400 1.24 2.49 -5.88
CA GLY A 400 1.43 1.84 -4.59
C GLY A 400 0.26 0.94 -4.16
N TRP A 401 -0.50 0.39 -5.12
CA TRP A 401 -1.63 -0.52 -4.88
C TRP A 401 -1.23 -1.97 -5.05
N TYR A 402 -2.09 -2.87 -4.57
CA TYR A 402 -1.85 -4.32 -4.53
C TYR A 402 -2.82 -5.06 -5.44
N VAL A 403 -2.43 -6.24 -5.89
CA VAL A 403 -3.32 -7.21 -6.50
C VAL A 403 -3.66 -8.26 -5.45
N ILE A 404 -4.94 -8.67 -5.37
CA ILE A 404 -5.43 -9.62 -4.38
C ILE A 404 -6.12 -10.80 -5.05
N LYS A 405 -6.12 -11.95 -4.38
CA LYS A 405 -6.98 -13.09 -4.72
C LYS A 405 -8.06 -13.22 -3.65
N LEU A 406 -9.31 -13.16 -4.11
CA LEU A 406 -10.48 -13.36 -3.26
C LEU A 406 -10.80 -14.86 -3.13
N PRO A 407 -11.14 -15.38 -1.94
CA PRO A 407 -11.30 -16.82 -1.71
C PRO A 407 -12.54 -17.42 -2.40
N PHE A 408 -13.54 -16.60 -2.73
CA PHE A 408 -14.73 -17.06 -3.42
C PHE A 408 -14.54 -17.16 -4.95
N ASP A 409 -13.46 -16.60 -5.49
CA ASP A 409 -13.13 -16.67 -6.91
C ASP A 409 -12.39 -17.99 -7.20
N LEU A 410 -13.09 -18.91 -7.84
CA LEU A 410 -12.60 -20.24 -8.21
C LEU A 410 -11.97 -20.29 -9.61
N ASP A 411 -12.04 -19.19 -10.36
CA ASP A 411 -11.44 -19.11 -11.69
C ASP A 411 -9.90 -19.07 -11.58
N GLU A 412 -9.26 -19.70 -12.57
CA GLU A 412 -7.79 -19.67 -12.71
C GLU A 412 -7.38 -18.40 -13.45
N TRP A 413 -6.53 -17.63 -12.82
CA TRP A 413 -5.96 -16.40 -13.38
C TRP A 413 -4.46 -16.54 -13.58
N SER A 414 -3.92 -15.81 -14.53
CA SER A 414 -2.47 -15.63 -14.62
C SER A 414 -1.95 -14.97 -13.33
N PRO A 415 -0.72 -15.27 -12.91
CA PRO A 415 -0.11 -14.62 -11.75
C PRO A 415 -0.21 -13.08 -11.84
N GLY A 416 -0.64 -12.44 -10.74
CA GLY A 416 -0.87 -10.98 -10.69
C GLY A 416 -2.07 -10.46 -11.47
N GLY A 417 -2.89 -11.35 -12.07
CA GLY A 417 -4.13 -10.99 -12.77
C GLY A 417 -5.42 -11.30 -12.01
N THR A 418 -5.32 -11.65 -10.73
CA THR A 418 -6.44 -12.13 -9.90
C THR A 418 -7.45 -11.07 -9.50
N SER A 419 -7.08 -9.80 -9.58
CA SER A 419 -7.98 -8.66 -9.35
C SER A 419 -7.49 -7.41 -10.07
N ARG A 420 -8.31 -6.36 -10.07
CA ARG A 420 -7.80 -5.01 -10.33
C ARG A 420 -6.88 -4.58 -9.18
N PRO A 421 -6.01 -3.55 -9.39
CA PRO A 421 -5.26 -2.96 -8.31
C PRO A 421 -6.16 -2.38 -7.21
N VAL A 422 -5.87 -2.75 -5.96
CA VAL A 422 -6.64 -2.38 -4.76
C VAL A 422 -5.77 -1.53 -3.84
N ARG A 423 -6.30 -0.40 -3.37
CA ARG A 423 -5.59 0.50 -2.45
C ARG A 423 -5.64 -0.02 -1.01
N LEU A 424 -4.60 0.32 -0.24
CA LEU A 424 -4.50 0.04 1.19
C LEU A 424 -4.93 1.27 2.00
N ALA A 425 -5.88 1.11 2.91
CA ALA A 425 -6.14 2.09 3.97
C ALA A 425 -4.97 2.07 4.96
N ARG A 426 -4.47 3.24 5.33
CA ARG A 426 -3.33 3.39 6.25
C ARG A 426 -3.75 4.19 7.47
N PRO A 427 -3.19 3.90 8.66
CA PRO A 427 -3.50 4.64 9.88
C PRO A 427 -3.16 6.13 9.79
N TYR A 428 -2.16 6.48 8.98
CA TYR A 428 -1.67 7.83 8.79
C TYR A 428 -1.08 7.99 7.39
N GLY A 429 -1.43 9.06 6.68
CA GLY A 429 -0.93 9.33 5.33
C GLY A 429 -1.43 10.65 4.78
N GLY A 430 -0.63 11.25 3.90
CA GLY A 430 -0.91 12.48 3.17
C GLY A 430 0.11 12.68 2.07
N ASP A 431 0.30 13.94 1.63
CA ASP A 431 1.28 14.25 0.58
C ASP A 431 2.71 14.12 1.12
N ASN A 432 3.46 13.18 0.56
CA ASN A 432 4.84 12.86 0.90
C ASN A 432 5.11 12.42 2.36
N TYR A 433 4.05 12.00 3.10
CA TYR A 433 4.22 11.45 4.44
C TYR A 433 3.21 10.34 4.72
N GLY A 434 3.54 9.44 5.64
CA GLY A 434 2.64 8.38 6.05
C GLY A 434 3.31 7.16 6.66
N HIS A 435 2.45 6.24 7.11
CA HIS A 435 2.84 4.95 7.66
C HIS A 435 2.69 3.88 6.57
N HIS A 436 3.80 3.32 6.08
CA HIS A 436 3.79 2.37 5.00
C HIS A 436 4.71 1.17 5.26
N PHE A 437 4.09 0.00 5.42
CA PHE A 437 4.76 -1.30 5.41
C PHE A 437 4.23 -2.11 4.23
N PRO A 438 5.03 -2.34 3.17
CA PRO A 438 4.58 -3.07 1.99
C PRO A 438 4.33 -4.54 2.31
N PHE A 439 3.17 -5.06 1.89
CA PHE A 439 2.84 -6.48 2.01
C PHE A 439 3.53 -7.28 0.92
N ILE A 440 4.08 -8.41 1.30
CA ILE A 440 4.67 -9.37 0.35
C ILE A 440 3.62 -10.34 -0.17
N ASP A 441 3.95 -11.03 -1.24
CA ASP A 441 3.12 -12.08 -1.83
C ASP A 441 2.72 -13.14 -0.79
N GLY A 442 1.47 -13.62 -0.86
CA GLY A 442 0.91 -14.59 0.08
C GLY A 442 0.39 -14.00 1.41
N THR A 443 0.66 -12.72 1.73
CA THR A 443 0.12 -12.08 2.94
C THR A 443 -1.40 -12.10 2.93
N GLU A 444 -2.02 -12.60 4.01
CA GLU A 444 -3.46 -12.50 4.21
C GLU A 444 -3.85 -11.10 4.64
N VAL A 445 -4.90 -10.56 4.03
CA VAL A 445 -5.36 -9.19 4.26
C VAL A 445 -6.87 -9.15 4.49
N ALA A 446 -7.29 -8.22 5.34
CA ALA A 446 -8.69 -7.87 5.57
C ALA A 446 -9.16 -6.92 4.47
N ILE A 447 -10.22 -7.29 3.76
CA ILE A 447 -10.85 -6.47 2.72
C ILE A 447 -12.20 -5.99 3.22
N ILE A 448 -12.48 -4.72 3.02
CA ILE A 448 -13.83 -4.15 3.09
C ILE A 448 -14.24 -3.63 1.71
N HIS A 449 -15.53 -3.43 1.53
CA HIS A 449 -16.08 -2.93 0.27
C HIS A 449 -16.78 -1.59 0.51
N THR A 450 -16.46 -0.59 -0.30
CA THR A 450 -17.08 0.74 -0.18
C THR A 450 -18.60 0.61 -0.40
N HIS A 451 -19.41 0.97 0.57
CA HIS A 451 -20.88 0.75 0.60
C HIS A 451 -21.30 -0.72 0.40
N GLY A 452 -20.44 -1.67 0.75
CA GLY A 452 -20.69 -3.08 0.51
C GLY A 452 -20.63 -3.51 -0.98
N ASP A 453 -20.30 -2.61 -1.89
CA ASP A 453 -20.23 -2.90 -3.33
C ASP A 453 -19.08 -3.87 -3.65
N PRO A 454 -19.37 -5.11 -4.11
CA PRO A 454 -18.35 -6.11 -4.42
C PRO A 454 -17.28 -5.62 -5.41
N ASP A 455 -17.58 -4.61 -6.21
CA ASP A 455 -16.68 -4.05 -7.21
C ASP A 455 -15.74 -2.97 -6.65
N ARG A 456 -15.87 -2.60 -5.36
CA ARG A 456 -15.10 -1.52 -4.71
C ARG A 456 -14.33 -1.98 -3.47
N PRO A 457 -13.42 -2.97 -3.61
CA PRO A 457 -12.61 -3.46 -2.50
C PRO A 457 -11.58 -2.44 -2.03
N VAL A 458 -11.31 -2.42 -0.71
CA VAL A 458 -10.24 -1.65 -0.05
C VAL A 458 -9.58 -2.55 0.98
N ILE A 459 -8.24 -2.63 0.96
CA ILE A 459 -7.47 -3.37 1.96
C ILE A 459 -7.43 -2.55 3.25
N MET A 460 -7.79 -3.15 4.39
CA MET A 460 -7.74 -2.52 5.71
C MET A 460 -6.43 -2.77 6.45
N GLY A 461 -5.82 -3.94 6.25
CA GLY A 461 -4.59 -4.34 6.91
C GLY A 461 -4.28 -5.81 6.70
N ALA A 462 -3.13 -6.25 7.22
CA ALA A 462 -2.76 -7.66 7.25
C ALA A 462 -3.46 -8.39 8.39
N MET A 463 -3.70 -9.68 8.19
CA MET A 463 -4.15 -10.61 9.22
C MET A 463 -3.13 -11.74 9.37
N HIS A 464 -3.06 -12.29 10.58
CA HIS A 464 -2.27 -13.47 10.85
C HIS A 464 -3.09 -14.74 10.60
N ASP A 465 -2.42 -15.79 10.13
CA ASP A 465 -3.03 -17.10 9.91
C ASP A 465 -2.15 -18.21 10.51
N SER A 466 -2.56 -19.47 10.37
CA SER A 466 -1.81 -20.62 10.89
C SER A 466 -0.41 -20.81 10.28
N LEU A 467 -0.18 -20.28 9.09
CA LEU A 467 1.11 -20.32 8.39
C LEU A 467 1.98 -19.11 8.74
N HIS A 468 1.38 -18.01 9.18
CA HIS A 468 2.01 -16.74 9.49
C HIS A 468 1.59 -16.26 10.88
N PRO A 469 2.12 -16.91 11.96
CA PRO A 469 1.73 -16.57 13.34
C PRO A 469 2.20 -15.18 13.73
N ASP A 470 1.51 -14.56 14.69
CA ASP A 470 1.87 -13.26 15.23
C ASP A 470 3.26 -13.29 15.91
N LEU A 471 3.97 -12.18 15.85
CA LEU A 471 5.23 -11.95 16.54
C LEU A 471 5.06 -11.95 18.08
N VAL A 472 3.87 -11.59 18.55
CA VAL A 472 3.52 -11.53 19.97
C VAL A 472 2.49 -12.61 20.29
N ASN A 473 2.77 -13.39 21.33
CA ASN A 473 1.91 -14.47 21.79
C ASN A 473 1.93 -14.56 23.34
N ASN A 474 1.39 -15.63 23.90
CA ASN A 474 1.32 -15.83 25.35
C ASN A 474 2.68 -15.94 26.06
N LEU A 475 3.79 -16.16 25.33
CA LEU A 475 5.14 -16.27 25.89
C LEU A 475 5.88 -14.92 25.96
N ASN A 476 5.43 -13.94 25.22
CA ASN A 476 6.04 -12.62 25.10
C ASN A 476 5.02 -11.48 25.03
N ASN A 477 3.90 -11.64 25.72
CA ASN A 477 2.74 -10.74 25.67
C ASN A 477 2.98 -9.36 26.30
N THR A 478 4.17 -9.12 26.84
CA THR A 478 4.62 -7.79 27.32
C THR A 478 5.41 -7.01 26.25
N ARG A 479 5.62 -7.59 25.05
CA ARG A 479 6.39 -6.99 24.00
C ARG A 479 5.54 -6.24 22.98
N ASN A 480 6.00 -5.09 22.58
CA ASN A 480 5.53 -4.33 21.43
C ASN A 480 6.60 -4.41 20.33
N ILE A 481 6.26 -4.92 19.13
CA ILE A 481 7.24 -5.25 18.10
C ILE A 481 6.81 -4.70 16.76
N ILE A 482 7.71 -3.98 16.10
CA ILE A 482 7.67 -3.70 14.66
C ILE A 482 8.85 -4.41 14.03
N ARG A 483 8.58 -5.41 13.18
CA ARG A 483 9.61 -6.14 12.45
C ARG A 483 9.31 -6.14 10.97
N THR A 484 10.29 -5.76 10.17
CA THR A 484 10.16 -5.83 8.70
C THR A 484 10.47 -7.24 8.19
N ALA A 485 10.06 -7.55 6.96
CA ALA A 485 10.40 -8.81 6.31
C ALA A 485 11.93 -9.04 6.16
N GLY A 486 12.71 -7.97 6.12
CA GLY A 486 14.17 -8.03 6.09
C GLY A 486 14.83 -8.24 7.47
N GLY A 487 14.03 -8.35 8.54
CA GLY A 487 14.51 -8.61 9.89
C GLY A 487 14.94 -7.35 10.69
N THR A 488 14.80 -6.14 10.12
CA THR A 488 14.96 -4.91 10.90
C THR A 488 13.83 -4.83 11.93
N GLU A 489 14.19 -4.60 13.19
CA GLU A 489 13.25 -4.68 14.30
C GLU A 489 13.34 -3.46 15.21
N TRP A 490 12.21 -2.93 15.62
CA TRP A 490 12.06 -2.10 16.79
C TRP A 490 11.16 -2.83 17.78
N ARG A 491 11.71 -3.13 18.96
CA ARG A 491 11.05 -3.86 20.05
C ARG A 491 11.08 -3.05 21.33
N VAL A 492 9.96 -3.01 22.02
CA VAL A 492 9.82 -2.45 23.36
C VAL A 492 9.30 -3.55 24.28
N GLU A 493 9.91 -3.73 25.44
CA GLU A 493 9.52 -4.65 26.49
C GLU A 493 8.93 -3.85 27.65
N ASP A 494 7.67 -4.14 28.03
CA ASP A 494 6.95 -3.44 29.11
C ASP A 494 6.95 -4.24 30.42
N LYS A 495 7.65 -5.36 30.49
CA LYS A 495 7.70 -6.19 31.70
C LYS A 495 8.43 -5.44 32.81
N GLN A 496 7.72 -5.25 33.95
CA GLN A 496 8.20 -4.49 35.12
C GLN A 496 9.58 -4.99 35.58
N GLY A 497 10.53 -4.06 35.72
CA GLY A 497 11.91 -4.28 36.19
C GLY A 497 12.88 -4.78 35.12
N VAL A 498 12.41 -4.98 33.88
CA VAL A 498 13.24 -5.38 32.73
C VAL A 498 12.85 -4.62 31.45
N GLU A 499 12.27 -3.44 31.63
CA GLU A 499 11.86 -2.57 30.55
C GLU A 499 13.05 -2.22 29.65
N HIS A 500 12.84 -2.32 28.33
CA HIS A 500 13.88 -1.97 27.38
C HIS A 500 13.33 -1.62 26.00
N SER A 501 14.11 -0.86 25.25
CA SER A 501 13.90 -0.63 23.84
C SER A 501 15.10 -1.11 23.03
N HIS A 502 14.85 -1.86 21.97
CA HIS A 502 15.87 -2.44 21.10
C HIS A 502 15.53 -2.11 19.64
N LEU A 503 16.44 -1.39 18.98
CA LEU A 503 16.36 -1.11 17.54
C LEU A 503 17.55 -1.78 16.87
N THR A 504 17.28 -2.69 15.93
CA THR A 504 18.36 -3.45 15.27
C THR A 504 18.13 -3.62 13.77
N THR A 505 19.20 -3.75 13.03
CA THR A 505 19.20 -4.26 11.66
C THR A 505 20.20 -5.42 11.54
N PRO A 506 19.85 -6.53 10.85
CA PRO A 506 20.72 -7.69 10.71
C PRO A 506 21.98 -7.42 9.89
N TYR A 507 21.96 -6.39 9.02
CA TYR A 507 23.15 -6.06 8.24
C TYR A 507 24.24 -5.47 9.15
N GLN A 508 25.37 -6.19 9.29
CA GLN A 508 26.49 -5.85 10.17
C GLN A 508 26.06 -5.57 11.62
N THR A 509 24.97 -6.19 12.06
CA THR A 509 24.47 -6.18 13.44
C THR A 509 24.55 -4.80 14.09
N SER A 510 23.93 -3.80 13.48
CA SER A 510 23.86 -2.45 14.04
C SER A 510 22.70 -2.33 14.99
N GLU A 511 22.95 -1.92 16.23
CA GLU A 511 21.96 -1.93 17.31
C GLU A 511 22.01 -0.67 18.17
N LEU A 512 20.82 -0.22 18.60
CA LEU A 512 20.64 0.71 19.70
C LEU A 512 19.80 0.00 20.78
N ASN A 513 20.41 -0.21 21.92
CA ASN A 513 19.79 -0.82 23.10
C ASN A 513 19.62 0.24 24.20
N LEU A 514 18.46 0.30 24.82
CA LEU A 514 18.11 1.22 25.91
C LEU A 514 17.43 0.44 27.04
N GLY A 515 17.85 0.60 28.27
CA GLY A 515 17.27 -0.04 29.46
C GLY A 515 17.93 -1.35 29.82
N HIS A 516 17.15 -2.38 30.13
CA HIS A 516 17.62 -3.70 30.51
C HIS A 516 18.00 -4.51 29.28
N MET A 517 19.27 -4.76 29.06
CA MET A 517 19.78 -5.49 27.89
C MET A 517 19.89 -6.98 28.16
N VAL A 518 19.43 -7.79 27.22
CA VAL A 518 19.48 -9.25 27.27
C VAL A 518 20.23 -9.81 26.06
N ASP A 519 20.84 -10.98 26.23
CA ASP A 519 21.39 -11.78 25.14
C ASP A 519 20.31 -12.58 24.39
N ALA A 520 20.73 -13.40 23.42
CA ALA A 520 19.83 -14.26 22.65
C ALA A 520 19.06 -15.28 23.51
N ASP A 521 19.65 -15.69 24.65
CA ASP A 521 19.08 -16.62 25.62
C ASP A 521 18.21 -15.93 26.68
N ARG A 522 17.96 -14.61 26.55
CA ARG A 522 17.25 -13.76 27.50
C ARG A 522 17.93 -13.60 28.86
N ARG A 523 19.25 -13.84 28.95
CA ARG A 523 20.02 -13.55 30.15
C ARG A 523 20.45 -12.08 30.13
N GLU A 524 20.51 -11.49 31.32
CA GLU A 524 20.98 -10.12 31.47
C GLU A 524 22.38 -9.97 30.91
N ARG A 525 22.57 -8.99 30.01
CA ARG A 525 23.86 -8.64 29.40
C ARG A 525 24.37 -7.29 29.90
N GLY A 526 23.49 -6.45 30.43
CA GLY A 526 23.83 -5.14 30.97
C GLY A 526 22.60 -4.24 31.10
N GLN A 527 22.85 -3.01 31.58
CA GLN A 527 21.84 -2.01 31.79
C GLN A 527 22.34 -0.65 31.27
N GLY A 528 21.42 0.21 30.83
CA GLY A 528 21.70 1.56 30.34
C GLY A 528 21.51 1.72 28.84
N ALA A 529 22.46 2.29 28.13
CA ALA A 529 22.41 2.52 26.70
C ALA A 529 23.62 1.96 25.98
N GLU A 530 23.40 1.27 24.86
CA GLU A 530 24.48 0.75 24.01
C GLU A 530 24.17 1.08 22.54
N LEU A 531 25.14 1.63 21.85
CA LEU A 531 25.17 1.78 20.40
C LEU A 531 26.34 0.96 19.85
N ARG A 532 26.03 -0.10 19.08
CA ARG A 532 27.05 -1.00 18.54
C ARG A 532 26.84 -1.32 17.08
N THR A 533 27.89 -1.67 16.39
CA THR A 533 27.86 -2.17 15.01
C THR A 533 29.14 -2.99 14.75
N ASP A 534 29.03 -4.01 13.89
CA ASP A 534 30.17 -4.73 13.34
C ASP A 534 30.82 -3.98 12.14
N GLY A 535 30.19 -2.89 11.71
CA GLY A 535 30.70 -1.98 10.69
C GLY A 535 31.41 -0.74 11.26
N HIS A 536 31.36 0.36 10.55
CA HIS A 536 31.93 1.66 10.99
C HIS A 536 30.90 2.48 11.75
N LEU A 537 31.31 3.08 12.88
CA LEU A 537 30.54 4.06 13.62
C LEU A 537 31.07 5.46 13.35
N SER A 538 30.24 6.41 12.97
CA SER A 538 30.56 7.83 12.87
C SER A 538 29.58 8.65 13.70
N ALA A 539 30.06 9.36 14.70
CA ALA A 539 29.28 10.34 15.46
C ALA A 539 29.75 11.76 15.09
N ARG A 540 28.89 12.60 14.56
CA ARG A 540 29.21 13.96 14.10
C ARG A 540 28.19 14.96 14.64
N ALA A 541 28.68 16.10 15.10
CA ALA A 541 27.83 17.20 15.52
C ALA A 541 28.41 18.53 15.03
N ALA A 542 27.65 19.30 14.25
CA ALA A 542 28.11 20.56 13.64
C ALA A 542 28.41 21.67 14.67
N LYS A 543 27.75 21.65 15.83
CA LYS A 543 27.91 22.69 16.87
C LYS A 543 28.86 22.27 18.01
N GLY A 544 29.25 21.00 18.07
CA GLY A 544 30.10 20.48 19.12
C GLY A 544 29.58 19.18 19.73
N MET A 545 30.40 18.47 20.46
CA MET A 545 30.11 17.18 21.10
C MET A 545 30.55 17.18 22.54
N LEU A 546 29.66 16.82 23.46
CA LEU A 546 29.93 16.54 24.84
C LEU A 546 29.89 15.02 25.08
N ILE A 547 30.95 14.44 25.59
CA ILE A 547 31.03 13.06 26.07
C ILE A 547 31.29 13.13 27.56
N SER A 548 30.30 12.84 28.39
CA SER A 548 30.39 13.01 29.83
C SER A 548 29.98 11.74 30.57
N ALA A 549 30.68 11.41 31.63
CA ALA A 549 30.30 10.41 32.62
C ALA A 549 29.69 11.03 33.88
N GLU A 550 29.29 12.30 33.82
CA GLU A 550 28.65 13.00 34.93
C GLU A 550 27.16 12.64 34.98
N ALA A 551 26.64 12.34 36.16
CA ALA A 551 25.22 11.99 36.32
C ALA A 551 24.32 13.21 36.22
N GLN A 552 23.21 13.06 35.48
CA GLN A 552 22.05 14.00 35.45
C GLN A 552 20.81 13.26 35.92
N PRO A 553 20.56 13.09 37.22
CA PRO A 553 19.40 12.35 37.71
C PRO A 553 18.06 12.91 37.20
N GLY A 554 17.21 12.02 36.70
CA GLY A 554 15.90 12.38 36.18
C GLY A 554 15.89 13.21 34.90
N GLY A 555 17.05 13.38 34.22
CA GLY A 555 17.15 14.18 32.99
C GLY A 555 16.83 15.68 33.20
N SER A 556 16.93 16.17 34.44
CA SER A 556 16.62 17.54 34.83
C SER A 556 17.87 18.41 34.74
N GLY A 557 18.11 19.10 33.71
CA GLY A 557 19.23 20.01 33.55
C GLY A 557 19.37 20.45 32.08
N GLU A 558 20.22 21.45 31.87
CA GLU A 558 20.56 21.82 30.50
C GLU A 558 21.34 20.66 29.83
N GLN A 559 21.01 20.35 28.60
CA GLN A 559 21.66 19.26 27.80
C GLN A 559 23.18 19.38 27.78
N LEU A 560 23.74 20.61 27.77
CA LEU A 560 25.16 20.89 27.71
C LEU A 560 25.72 21.36 29.07
N ALA A 561 25.03 21.07 30.17
CA ALA A 561 25.57 21.36 31.51
C ALA A 561 26.82 20.50 31.73
N MET A 562 27.95 21.19 32.01
CA MET A 562 29.27 20.53 32.26
C MET A 562 30.05 21.25 33.37
N PRO A 563 29.46 21.46 34.58
CA PRO A 563 30.07 22.27 35.63
C PRO A 563 31.41 21.73 36.08
N ASN A 564 31.60 20.41 36.19
CA ASN A 564 32.84 19.84 36.61
C ASN A 564 33.96 19.91 35.52
N ALA A 565 33.58 19.76 34.25
CA ALA A 565 34.48 19.97 33.13
C ALA A 565 34.95 21.45 33.08
N ASP A 566 34.03 22.41 33.22
CA ASP A 566 34.36 23.84 33.27
C ASP A 566 35.26 24.15 34.43
N ALA A 567 34.97 23.65 35.63
CA ALA A 567 35.80 23.84 36.82
C ALA A 567 37.22 23.27 36.64
N THR A 568 37.34 22.07 36.12
CA THR A 568 38.65 21.40 35.84
C THR A 568 39.46 22.21 34.83
N LEU A 569 38.82 22.68 33.74
CA LEU A 569 39.50 23.52 32.74
C LEU A 569 39.95 24.85 33.26
N GLN A 570 39.14 25.52 34.12
CA GLN A 570 39.52 26.74 34.79
C GLN A 570 40.66 26.52 35.78
N GLN A 571 40.65 25.41 36.53
CA GLN A 571 41.75 25.05 37.44
C GLN A 571 43.04 24.79 36.65
N ALA A 572 43.00 24.14 35.54
CA ALA A 572 44.17 23.94 34.66
C ALA A 572 44.76 25.26 34.17
N GLU A 573 43.93 26.21 33.81
CA GLU A 573 44.36 27.59 33.45
C GLU A 573 45.03 28.29 34.64
N ALA A 574 44.44 28.20 35.82
CA ALA A 574 44.98 28.85 37.03
C ALA A 574 46.37 28.22 37.42
N ILE A 575 46.50 26.91 37.29
CA ILE A 575 47.82 26.22 37.52
C ILE A 575 48.86 26.73 36.51
N LEU A 576 48.52 26.79 35.23
CA LEU A 576 49.49 27.22 34.21
C LEU A 576 49.88 28.70 34.41
N ARG A 577 48.94 29.56 34.84
CA ARG A 577 49.19 30.97 35.18
C ARG A 577 50.16 31.07 36.34
N SER A 578 49.95 30.34 37.45
CA SER A 578 50.84 30.34 38.61
C SER A 578 52.26 29.83 38.29
N LEU A 579 52.34 28.84 37.39
CA LEU A 579 53.65 28.34 36.89
C LEU A 579 54.33 29.40 36.01
N ASN A 580 53.61 30.14 35.21
CA ASN A 580 54.13 31.23 34.38
C ASN A 580 54.66 32.39 35.22
N ASP A 581 54.00 32.75 36.31
CA ASP A 581 54.50 33.79 37.25
C ASP A 581 55.83 33.38 37.85
N SER A 582 55.99 32.10 38.26
CA SER A 582 57.21 31.52 38.75
C SER A 582 58.31 31.44 37.69
N ALA A 583 57.97 31.06 36.48
CA ALA A 583 58.84 30.94 35.31
C ALA A 583 59.34 32.36 34.88
N SER A 584 58.52 33.34 34.91
CA SER A 584 58.87 34.76 34.64
C SER A 584 59.90 35.29 35.62
N ALA A 585 59.74 35.03 36.92
CA ALA A 585 60.65 35.40 37.92
C ALA A 585 62.02 34.70 37.73
N ALA A 586 62.05 33.54 37.12
CA ALA A 586 63.25 32.78 36.80
C ALA A 586 63.82 33.05 35.39
N GLN A 587 63.27 34.00 34.66
CA GLN A 587 63.62 34.29 33.26
C GLN A 587 63.46 33.10 32.28
N ALA A 588 62.64 32.11 32.63
CA ALA A 588 62.26 31.03 31.74
C ALA A 588 61.19 31.44 30.72
N TRP A 589 61.12 30.74 29.59
CA TRP A 589 60.09 31.02 28.59
C TRP A 589 58.71 30.67 29.13
N LEU A 590 57.73 31.54 28.85
CA LEU A 590 56.39 31.44 29.37
C LEU A 590 55.50 30.58 28.44
N ALA A 591 54.58 29.85 29.03
CA ALA A 591 53.53 29.18 28.29
C ALA A 591 52.47 30.22 27.85
N GLU A 592 51.76 29.91 26.73
CA GLU A 592 50.74 30.76 26.09
C GLU A 592 49.40 30.74 26.85
N VAL A 593 49.35 31.22 28.11
CA VAL A 593 48.17 31.20 28.99
C VAL A 593 46.96 31.93 28.39
N ASP A 594 47.17 33.04 27.72
CA ASP A 594 46.09 33.79 27.10
C ASP A 594 45.37 33.00 25.96
N GLN A 595 46.14 32.20 25.23
CA GLN A 595 45.56 31.32 24.24
C GLN A 595 44.82 30.14 24.87
N GLN A 596 45.30 29.62 25.98
CA GLN A 596 44.57 28.58 26.74
C GLN A 596 43.28 29.14 27.32
N ARG A 597 43.28 30.36 27.88
CA ARG A 597 42.09 31.08 28.37
C ARG A 597 41.05 31.25 27.22
N ALA A 598 41.49 31.76 26.09
CA ALA A 598 40.62 31.93 24.94
C ALA A 598 40.01 30.61 24.44
N LEU A 599 40.78 29.49 24.50
CA LEU A 599 40.25 28.16 24.20
C LEU A 599 39.15 27.77 25.22
N VAL A 600 39.40 27.91 26.52
CA VAL A 600 38.46 27.51 27.59
C VAL A 600 37.20 28.40 27.55
N GLU A 601 37.36 29.70 27.66
CA GLU A 601 36.25 30.63 27.84
C GLU A 601 35.41 30.85 26.56
N GLN A 602 36.05 30.92 25.37
CA GLN A 602 35.40 31.32 24.13
C GLN A 602 35.00 30.16 23.23
N LYS A 603 35.48 28.92 23.50
CA LYS A 603 35.23 27.79 22.65
C LYS A 603 34.68 26.57 23.39
N LEU A 604 35.36 26.10 24.47
CA LEU A 604 35.00 24.92 25.22
C LEU A 604 33.78 25.13 26.11
N ALA A 605 33.73 26.25 26.83
CA ALA A 605 32.61 26.58 27.71
C ALA A 605 31.28 26.54 26.97
N LYS A 606 30.35 25.71 27.41
CA LYS A 606 29.03 25.48 26.79
C LYS A 606 29.06 25.18 25.27
N LEU A 607 30.17 24.64 24.78
CA LEU A 607 30.39 24.30 23.36
C LEU A 607 30.05 25.44 22.41
N GLN A 608 30.57 26.65 22.68
CA GLN A 608 30.27 27.86 21.88
C GLN A 608 30.78 27.79 20.44
N LYS A 609 31.71 26.89 20.17
CA LYS A 609 32.25 26.59 18.83
C LYS A 609 32.25 25.07 18.58
N PRO A 610 32.41 24.61 17.34
CA PRO A 610 32.56 23.17 17.03
C PRO A 610 33.78 22.58 17.74
N VAL A 611 33.58 22.07 18.94
CA VAL A 611 34.62 21.46 19.79
C VAL A 611 34.11 20.14 20.35
N ILE A 612 35.04 19.28 20.81
CA ILE A 612 34.75 18.07 21.55
C ILE A 612 35.26 18.26 22.97
N VAL A 613 34.39 18.07 23.96
CA VAL A 613 34.73 18.00 25.38
C VAL A 613 34.48 16.58 25.87
N ALA A 614 35.48 15.93 26.41
CA ALA A 614 35.36 14.66 27.13
C ALA A 614 35.65 14.91 28.62
N SER A 615 34.72 14.53 29.50
CA SER A 615 34.77 14.78 30.92
C SER A 615 34.30 13.57 31.73
N ALA A 616 35.05 13.23 32.79
CA ALA A 616 34.64 12.20 33.75
C ALA A 616 35.17 12.56 35.13
N PRO A 617 34.40 12.43 36.23
CA PRO A 617 34.79 12.76 37.58
C PRO A 617 35.99 11.92 38.09
N GLU A 618 36.03 10.63 37.78
CA GLU A 618 36.99 9.67 38.30
C GLU A 618 38.18 9.40 37.36
N GLY A 619 38.06 9.70 36.08
CA GLY A 619 39.14 9.53 35.12
C GLY A 619 38.76 9.18 33.71
N ILE A 620 39.68 9.38 32.78
CA ILE A 620 39.56 9.07 31.35
C ILE A 620 40.71 8.18 30.95
N GLY A 621 40.43 6.98 30.47
CA GLY A 621 41.42 6.07 29.89
C GLY A 621 41.38 6.13 28.35
N VAL A 622 42.54 6.33 27.71
CA VAL A 622 42.69 6.27 26.25
C VAL A 622 43.75 5.23 25.92
N ALA A 623 43.40 4.16 25.27
CA ALA A 623 44.28 3.07 24.93
C ALA A 623 44.21 2.69 23.45
N SER A 624 45.34 2.31 22.85
CA SER A 624 45.40 1.81 21.49
C SER A 624 46.27 0.56 21.43
N GLY A 625 45.85 -0.46 20.69
CA GLY A 625 46.60 -1.70 20.51
C GLY A 625 47.87 -1.55 19.65
N GLN A 626 48.00 -0.47 18.90
CA GLN A 626 49.18 -0.24 18.03
C GLN A 626 49.73 1.18 18.15
N HIS A 627 49.06 2.18 17.62
CA HIS A 627 49.58 3.55 17.52
C HIS A 627 48.56 4.55 18.05
N MET A 628 49.06 5.58 18.75
CA MET A 628 48.27 6.74 19.14
C MET A 628 48.95 7.99 18.57
N GLN A 629 48.18 8.85 17.90
CA GLN A 629 48.65 10.14 17.42
C GLN A 629 47.77 11.26 18.04
N LEU A 630 48.46 12.24 18.64
CA LEU A 630 47.86 13.50 19.10
C LEU A 630 48.46 14.62 18.27
N ALA A 631 47.63 15.39 17.55
CA ALA A 631 48.06 16.50 16.72
C ALA A 631 47.13 17.70 16.88
N ALA A 632 47.69 18.88 16.98
CA ALA A 632 46.99 20.14 17.00
C ALA A 632 47.64 21.10 15.99
N ALA A 633 46.85 21.80 15.18
CA ALA A 633 47.35 22.78 14.21
C ALA A 633 47.99 24.02 14.86
N ARG A 634 47.64 24.32 16.10
CA ARG A 634 48.17 25.48 16.85
C ARG A 634 48.84 25.07 18.13
N GLN A 635 48.07 24.91 19.20
CA GLN A 635 48.59 24.71 20.55
C GLN A 635 48.07 23.40 21.14
N MET A 636 48.90 22.69 21.88
CA MET A 636 48.53 21.57 22.74
C MET A 636 48.88 21.95 24.20
N PHE A 637 47.87 21.98 25.06
CA PHE A 637 48.05 22.21 26.48
C PHE A 637 47.86 20.89 27.22
N VAL A 638 48.89 20.52 28.02
CA VAL A 638 48.84 19.36 28.92
C VAL A 638 49.08 19.87 30.32
N THR A 639 48.08 19.82 31.18
CA THR A 639 48.15 20.33 32.56
C THR A 639 47.65 19.23 33.49
N ALA A 640 48.40 18.94 34.53
CA ALA A 640 48.03 18.02 35.60
C ALA A 640 48.15 18.73 36.95
N GLY A 641 47.22 18.48 37.89
CA GLY A 641 47.22 19.07 39.23
C GLY A 641 48.32 18.55 40.12
N GLU A 642 48.72 17.33 39.94
CA GLU A 642 49.72 16.66 40.79
C GLU A 642 50.94 16.19 40.01
N GLY A 643 50.80 15.35 39.03
CA GLY A 643 51.96 14.77 38.31
C GLY A 643 51.67 14.44 36.86
N LEU A 644 52.70 14.39 36.05
CA LEU A 644 52.67 13.88 34.67
C LEU A 644 53.82 12.86 34.53
N ASP A 645 53.44 11.59 34.36
CA ASP A 645 54.37 10.50 34.15
C ASP A 645 54.42 10.05 32.70
N ILE A 646 55.60 10.05 32.09
CA ILE A 646 55.76 9.57 30.70
C ILE A 646 56.74 8.38 30.72
N GLY A 647 56.22 7.19 30.52
CA GLY A 647 56.96 5.95 30.44
C GLY A 647 57.04 5.39 29.03
N VAL A 648 58.27 5.12 28.53
CA VAL A 648 58.45 4.56 27.18
C VAL A 648 59.58 3.49 27.24
N LEU A 649 59.27 2.31 26.74
CA LEU A 649 60.18 1.19 26.78
C LEU A 649 61.44 1.41 25.95
N LYS A 650 61.37 2.09 24.84
CA LYS A 650 62.52 2.22 23.90
C LYS A 650 63.08 3.63 23.80
N ARG A 651 62.30 4.64 23.44
CA ARG A 651 62.81 5.96 23.09
C ARG A 651 61.75 7.06 23.22
N ILE A 652 62.13 8.16 23.84
CA ILE A 652 61.45 9.43 23.81
C ILE A 652 62.23 10.36 22.91
N THR A 653 61.58 11.08 21.99
CA THR A 653 62.19 12.15 21.21
C THR A 653 61.39 13.42 21.43
N ILE A 654 62.00 14.51 21.83
CA ILE A 654 61.39 15.85 21.98
C ILE A 654 62.18 16.76 21.03
N ALA A 655 61.44 17.39 20.10
CA ALA A 655 62.01 18.33 19.12
C ALA A 655 61.11 19.55 19.03
N ALA A 656 61.69 20.73 18.99
CA ALA A 656 61.00 22.01 18.75
C ALA A 656 61.74 22.79 17.67
N GLY A 657 60.99 23.54 16.83
CA GLY A 657 61.55 24.39 15.80
C GLY A 657 62.31 25.57 16.37
N ASP A 658 61.76 26.20 17.39
CA ASP A 658 62.35 27.40 17.99
C ASP A 658 63.05 27.12 19.31
N ALA A 659 62.35 26.57 20.31
CA ALA A 659 62.93 26.48 21.64
C ALA A 659 62.28 25.38 22.51
N ILE A 660 63.01 24.86 23.46
CA ILE A 660 62.58 24.00 24.55
C ILE A 660 62.97 24.66 25.88
N SER A 661 61.98 24.90 26.74
CA SER A 661 62.18 25.39 28.11
C SER A 661 61.77 24.30 29.09
N VAL A 662 62.60 23.98 30.03
CA VAL A 662 62.35 23.02 31.13
C VAL A 662 62.57 23.78 32.44
N PHE A 663 61.48 23.99 33.19
CA PHE A 663 61.52 24.77 34.43
C PHE A 663 60.86 23.94 35.56
N ALA A 664 61.57 23.96 36.73
CA ALA A 664 61.04 23.40 37.98
C ALA A 664 61.10 24.43 39.10
N ALA A 665 59.94 24.82 39.64
CA ALA A 665 59.82 25.92 40.59
C ALA A 665 60.37 25.61 41.99
N LYS A 666 60.37 24.35 42.44
CA LYS A 666 60.71 24.00 43.85
C LYS A 666 61.79 22.97 44.02
N VAL A 667 61.72 21.79 43.45
CA VAL A 667 62.56 20.63 43.79
C VAL A 667 63.73 20.44 42.83
N GLY A 668 63.68 21.02 41.66
CA GLY A 668 64.76 20.97 40.67
C GLY A 668 64.59 19.91 39.59
N ILE A 669 65.61 19.80 38.72
CA ILE A 669 65.61 18.95 37.52
C ILE A 669 66.74 17.88 37.71
N ARG A 670 66.43 16.62 37.48
CA ARG A 670 67.37 15.51 37.47
C ARG A 670 67.49 14.87 36.10
N ILE A 671 68.65 14.81 35.53
CA ILE A 671 68.92 14.13 34.25
C ILE A 671 69.93 12.98 34.54
N LEU A 672 69.44 11.76 34.42
CA LEU A 672 70.20 10.57 34.75
C LEU A 672 70.17 9.58 33.57
N ALA A 673 71.33 9.00 33.26
CA ALA A 673 71.44 7.88 32.34
C ALA A 673 72.08 6.69 33.09
N ALA A 674 71.38 5.60 33.31
CA ALA A 674 71.85 4.44 34.01
C ALA A 674 72.98 3.71 33.26
N LYS A 675 72.88 3.65 31.96
CA LYS A 675 73.90 3.10 31.06
C LYS A 675 74.00 4.01 29.83
N GLY A 676 75.20 4.33 29.44
CA GLY A 676 75.45 5.22 28.33
C GLY A 676 75.70 6.67 28.75
N LYS A 677 76.06 7.52 27.82
CA LYS A 677 76.44 8.91 28.08
C LYS A 677 75.27 9.88 28.09
N VAL A 678 75.32 10.89 28.93
CA VAL A 678 74.55 12.12 28.78
C VAL A 678 75.39 13.06 27.92
N GLN A 679 74.79 13.54 26.82
CA GLN A 679 75.44 14.45 25.90
C GLN A 679 74.59 15.75 25.78
N ILE A 680 75.25 16.89 26.10
CA ILE A 680 74.67 18.22 26.03
C ILE A 680 75.52 19.06 25.08
N GLN A 681 74.93 19.62 24.02
CA GLN A 681 75.66 20.37 23.00
C GLN A 681 74.88 21.63 22.57
N ALA A 682 75.58 22.76 22.53
CA ALA A 682 75.13 23.96 21.80
C ALA A 682 75.89 24.05 20.47
N GLN A 683 75.26 23.74 19.34
CA GLN A 683 75.97 23.58 18.06
C GLN A 683 76.30 24.89 17.36
N GLY A 684 75.47 25.92 17.56
CA GLY A 684 75.59 27.20 16.85
C GLY A 684 75.86 28.41 17.74
N ASP A 685 75.77 28.24 19.07
CA ASP A 685 75.93 29.34 20.01
C ASP A 685 76.58 28.90 21.31
N ALA A 686 76.66 29.75 22.33
CA ALA A 686 77.21 29.53 23.62
C ALA A 686 76.44 28.52 24.47
N MET A 687 77.10 27.80 25.36
CA MET A 687 76.53 27.03 26.46
C MET A 687 76.86 27.71 27.79
N GLU A 688 75.80 28.04 28.52
CA GLU A 688 75.97 28.63 29.88
C GLU A 688 75.51 27.64 30.95
N LEU A 689 76.33 27.43 31.97
CA LEU A 689 76.01 26.66 33.14
C LEU A 689 76.23 27.56 34.35
N MET A 690 75.19 27.91 35.06
CA MET A 690 75.29 28.83 36.22
C MET A 690 74.56 28.21 37.41
N SER A 691 75.16 28.38 38.60
CA SER A 691 74.57 28.04 39.88
C SER A 691 74.78 29.18 40.89
N LEU A 692 73.74 29.44 41.71
CA LEU A 692 73.88 30.42 42.80
C LEU A 692 74.80 29.92 43.93
N LYS A 693 74.86 28.62 44.13
CA LYS A 693 75.67 27.93 45.11
C LYS A 693 76.76 27.13 44.45
N ASP A 694 77.21 26.14 45.07
CA ASP A 694 78.29 25.30 44.54
C ASP A 694 77.94 24.60 43.26
N MET A 695 78.86 24.56 42.32
CA MET A 695 78.86 23.73 41.14
C MET A 695 79.93 22.65 41.28
N VAL A 696 79.51 21.40 41.33
CA VAL A 696 80.40 20.27 41.41
C VAL A 696 80.43 19.56 40.04
N VAL A 697 81.65 19.45 39.47
CA VAL A 697 81.94 18.67 38.28
C VAL A 697 82.93 17.62 38.62
N SER A 698 82.56 16.36 38.66
CA SER A 698 83.44 15.27 39.09
C SER A 698 83.22 14.01 38.21
N SER A 699 84.28 13.24 38.07
CA SER A 699 84.24 11.89 37.53
C SER A 699 84.76 10.92 38.62
N SER A 700 83.98 9.86 38.88
CA SER A 700 84.32 8.90 39.92
C SER A 700 85.34 7.85 39.47
N ASP A 701 85.45 7.56 38.21
CA ASP A 701 86.23 6.47 37.63
C ASP A 701 86.97 6.87 36.35
N GLY A 702 86.99 8.10 35.99
CA GLY A 702 87.57 8.62 34.76
C GLY A 702 88.07 10.03 34.92
N GLU A 703 88.46 10.67 33.89
CA GLU A 703 88.97 12.04 33.86
C GLU A 703 87.90 13.09 33.68
N VAL A 704 88.07 14.28 34.19
CA VAL A 704 87.33 15.49 33.79
C VAL A 704 88.20 16.23 32.79
N VAL A 705 87.81 16.25 31.53
CA VAL A 705 88.61 16.91 30.49
C VAL A 705 87.89 18.25 30.10
N ILE A 706 88.58 19.36 30.36
CA ILE A 706 88.12 20.68 30.02
C ILE A 706 89.06 21.26 28.96
N THR A 707 88.54 21.45 27.74
CA THR A 707 89.34 21.94 26.63
C THR A 707 88.62 23.04 25.88
N ALA A 708 89.35 24.03 25.41
CA ALA A 708 88.73 25.09 24.56
C ALA A 708 89.78 25.53 23.49
N ARG A 709 89.28 25.79 22.25
CA ARG A 709 90.20 26.17 21.17
C ARG A 709 90.87 27.51 21.41
N LYS A 710 90.22 28.44 22.08
CA LYS A 710 90.73 29.79 22.36
C LYS A 710 91.37 29.91 23.73
N GLY A 711 91.00 29.08 24.67
CA GLY A 711 91.50 29.08 26.01
C GLY A 711 90.51 28.71 27.09
N VAL A 712 91.02 28.22 28.22
CA VAL A 712 90.27 27.93 29.45
C VAL A 712 90.69 28.90 30.53
N THR A 713 89.72 29.54 31.20
CA THR A 713 89.95 30.40 32.34
C THR A 713 89.23 29.81 33.55
N LEU A 714 89.94 29.50 34.60
CA LEU A 714 89.34 29.09 35.90
C LEU A 714 89.69 30.20 36.88
N GLY A 715 88.69 30.85 37.47
CA GLY A 715 89.00 31.96 38.38
C GLY A 715 87.96 32.10 39.47
N ASP A 716 88.30 32.82 40.48
CA ASP A 716 87.40 33.26 41.54
C ASP A 716 86.90 34.71 41.32
N GLY A 717 85.85 35.12 41.95
CA GLY A 717 85.34 36.48 41.85
C GLY A 717 86.27 37.56 42.46
N ALA A 718 87.38 37.18 43.12
CA ALA A 718 88.34 38.07 43.76
C ALA A 718 89.55 38.35 42.88
N GLY A 719 89.62 37.85 41.67
CA GLY A 719 90.67 38.13 40.70
C GLY A 719 91.81 37.10 40.61
N ALA A 720 91.77 36.01 41.34
CA ALA A 720 92.66 34.87 41.13
C ALA A 720 92.15 33.99 39.99
N TYR A 721 93.07 33.64 39.07
CA TYR A 721 92.69 32.76 37.93
C TYR A 721 93.89 31.91 37.45
N LEU A 722 93.49 30.78 36.86
CA LEU A 722 94.30 29.93 36.01
C LEU A 722 93.81 30.05 34.57
N LYS A 723 94.65 30.57 33.68
CA LYS A 723 94.29 30.72 32.27
C LYS A 723 95.18 29.89 31.39
N ILE A 724 94.65 29.03 30.59
CA ILE A 724 95.33 28.21 29.59
C ILE A 724 94.94 28.73 28.21
N ALA A 725 95.79 29.51 27.56
CA ALA A 725 95.51 30.06 26.25
C ALA A 725 96.76 30.25 25.44
N ASN A 726 96.74 30.15 24.09
CA ASN A 726 97.77 30.42 23.16
C ASN A 726 99.09 29.64 23.50
N GLY A 727 98.94 28.44 24.00
CA GLY A 727 100.09 27.60 24.38
C GLY A 727 100.81 28.04 25.68
N LYS A 728 100.24 28.88 26.47
CA LYS A 728 100.76 29.36 27.75
C LYS A 728 99.83 29.00 28.89
N ILE A 729 100.37 28.71 30.03
CA ILE A 729 99.62 28.61 31.29
C ILE A 729 100.01 29.87 32.11
N GLU A 730 98.98 30.64 32.49
CA GLU A 730 99.15 31.86 33.31
C GLU A 730 98.42 31.63 34.62
N ILE A 731 99.12 31.79 35.73
CA ILE A 731 98.56 31.76 37.08
C ILE A 731 98.74 33.13 37.64
N ALA A 732 97.64 33.78 37.97
CA ALA A 732 97.66 35.10 38.53
C ALA A 732 96.80 35.16 39.82
N SER A 733 97.36 35.90 40.81
CA SER A 733 96.63 36.17 42.03
C SER A 733 96.94 37.62 42.49
N PRO A 734 95.94 38.39 42.97
CA PRO A 734 96.17 39.74 43.51
C PRO A 734 96.95 39.72 44.85
N SER A 735 97.09 38.57 45.50
CA SER A 735 97.79 38.46 46.77
C SER A 735 98.98 37.47 46.73
N GLU A 736 98.75 36.21 46.77
CA GLU A 736 99.80 35.17 46.87
C GLU A 736 99.44 33.93 46.01
N VAL A 737 100.43 33.28 45.45
CA VAL A 737 100.30 31.96 44.80
C VAL A 737 101.08 30.96 45.63
N GLN A 738 100.38 30.10 46.39
CA GLN A 738 100.97 29.02 47.14
C GLN A 738 101.06 27.71 46.34
N VAL A 739 102.24 27.20 46.16
CA VAL A 739 102.44 25.88 45.54
C VAL A 739 102.96 24.91 46.65
N LYS A 740 102.15 23.94 47.01
CA LYS A 740 102.48 22.94 48.03
C LYS A 740 102.93 21.65 47.37
N GLY A 741 104.18 21.35 47.41
CA GLY A 741 104.82 20.18 46.81
C GLY A 741 106.09 20.52 46.04
N GLY A 742 106.78 19.61 45.42
CA GLY A 742 107.92 19.88 44.56
C GLY A 742 107.45 20.50 43.24
N LEU A 743 108.04 21.63 42.80
CA LEU A 743 107.77 22.21 41.50
C LEU A 743 108.96 21.79 40.59
N ASP A 744 108.71 20.95 39.64
CA ASP A 744 109.63 20.61 38.59
C ASP A 744 109.24 21.32 37.28
N VAL A 745 110.14 22.07 36.66
CA VAL A 745 109.84 22.85 35.46
C VAL A 745 110.83 22.42 34.39
N ASP A 746 110.39 21.56 33.54
CA ASP A 746 111.04 21.18 32.30
C ASP A 746 110.89 22.23 31.20
N GLY A 747 111.81 22.19 30.25
CA GLY A 747 111.73 23.08 29.09
C GLY A 747 110.50 22.85 28.20
N PRO A 748 110.21 23.69 27.17
CA PRO A 748 108.96 23.65 26.40
C PRO A 748 108.69 22.27 25.73
N ALA A 749 107.59 21.62 26.09
CA ALA A 749 107.10 20.37 25.49
C ALA A 749 105.76 20.62 24.73
N LYS A 750 105.56 19.95 23.56
CA LYS A 750 104.29 19.93 22.86
C LYS A 750 103.45 18.72 23.33
N GLY A 751 102.35 18.99 23.98
CA GLY A 751 101.32 17.98 24.21
C GLY A 751 100.39 17.78 22.99
N ASN A 752 100.13 16.52 22.66
CA ASN A 752 99.09 16.19 21.62
C ASN A 752 97.72 16.14 22.29
N PHE A 753 96.94 17.22 22.11
CA PHE A 753 95.57 17.29 22.54
C PHE A 753 94.65 17.19 21.33
N THR A 754 93.77 16.16 21.21
CA THR A 754 92.78 15.99 20.15
C THR A 754 91.46 16.55 20.64
N PHE A 755 90.96 17.57 19.98
CA PHE A 755 89.59 18.05 20.24
C PHE A 755 88.59 17.01 19.78
N PRO A 756 87.54 16.69 20.57
CA PRO A 756 86.44 15.82 20.08
C PRO A 756 85.77 16.43 18.89
N GLY A 757 85.60 15.64 17.79
CA GLY A 757 84.89 16.08 16.62
C GLY A 757 83.40 16.19 16.87
N TRP A 758 82.73 17.12 16.23
CA TRP A 758 81.28 17.23 16.25
C TRP A 758 80.63 15.98 15.70
N SER A 759 79.69 15.35 16.43
CA SER A 759 78.86 14.27 15.91
C SER A 759 77.57 14.87 15.29
N GLY A 760 77.66 15.30 14.06
CA GLY A 760 76.50 15.80 13.30
C GLY A 760 76.83 16.96 12.37
N SER A 761 76.26 17.05 11.23
CA SER A 761 76.24 18.25 10.35
C SER A 761 75.43 19.37 10.99
N PRO A 762 75.78 20.66 10.84
CA PRO A 762 74.93 21.77 11.26
C PRO A 762 73.57 21.66 10.56
N LEU A 763 72.48 21.84 11.30
CA LEU A 763 71.13 21.87 10.76
C LEU A 763 71.06 22.91 9.64
N LYS A 764 70.78 22.47 8.43
CA LYS A 764 70.24 23.35 7.37
C LYS A 764 68.80 23.67 7.74
N ASP A 765 68.41 24.94 7.67
CA ASP A 765 67.06 25.43 7.96
C ASP A 765 65.97 24.48 7.44
N ALA A 766 65.31 23.79 8.31
CA ALA A 766 64.12 22.99 7.97
C ALA A 766 62.92 23.94 7.81
N LYS A 767 62.75 24.49 6.58
CA LYS A 767 61.51 25.16 6.16
C LYS A 767 60.46 24.07 5.88
N GLY A 768 59.75 23.66 6.89
CA GLY A 768 58.57 22.82 6.79
C GLY A 768 57.33 23.62 7.14
N ASN A 769 56.62 24.16 6.14
CA ASN A 769 55.23 24.63 6.29
C ASN A 769 54.34 23.39 6.51
N MET A 770 53.94 23.11 7.74
CA MET A 770 52.83 22.20 8.01
C MET A 770 51.50 22.97 7.83
N ASN A 771 50.95 22.96 6.60
CA ASN A 771 49.57 23.39 6.36
C ASN A 771 48.65 22.22 6.67
N PHE A 772 48.06 22.20 7.85
CA PHE A 772 46.86 21.42 8.12
C PHE A 772 45.68 22.17 7.50
N GLY A 773 45.32 21.85 6.25
CA GLY A 773 44.12 22.38 5.60
C GLY A 773 42.90 21.76 6.21
N PHE A 774 42.22 22.46 7.14
CA PHE A 774 40.84 22.26 7.43
C PHE A 774 40.07 23.21 6.49
N SER A 775 39.38 22.69 5.47
CA SER A 775 38.39 23.44 4.72
C SER A 775 37.29 23.90 5.67
N GLU A 776 36.95 25.18 5.65
CA GLU A 776 35.84 25.80 6.39
C GLU A 776 34.48 25.16 6.10
#